data_fdbe49e0a1d8dbd9fa527d4763bf7320
#
_entry.id   fdbe49e0a1d8dbd9fa527d4763bf7320
#
_cell.length_a   1.000
_cell.length_b   1.000
_cell.length_c   1.000
_cell.angle_alpha   90.00
_cell.angle_beta   90.00
_cell.angle_gamma   90.00
#
_symmetry.space_group_name_H-M   'P 1'
#
loop_
_entity.id
_entity.type
_entity.pdbx_description
1 polymer ?
#
loop_
_entity_poly.entity_id
_entity_poly.type
_entity_poly.pdbx_seq_one_letter_code
_entity_poly.pdbx_strand_id
1 'polypeptide(L)'
;MAVLAVPAHAVDQVTLTVATLQTPQARVRDAQVVMRLGPGGLSGSLQAASVQLTRPGVLPVRRAVLRCAAIRLGRPYQCQGGRFALQAGTFGALRGDLTTAYDAQTGALTVSATGVAFAHGRVRLAAALRPGRWQLRMNAEGVELAEAVRLAHPWFSLPPGDTAGGPVSLALRASNRPALHADVRVRSADLNFSNAAGTVVSQHVAATLHGTLTEHGGVLSGSLLLAGSRGEALAGPLYLDLAAHPLTLQLTAARRGTGPIEISRVALHERGVIDAEATAQVGLAPRPTLEDAQVRLTRLTFPGAYASFMQMTLASGPLGSLHTRGWASGSLRLRAGHLERIDALLHGIGFTDPTASLSIAGLNGAIHWASAAGVAVAHSQLSWQRVGLYGLAGGATHLTFLTWSRNFALLGGNVRVPVFDGAILIHTLVGRNLGTPHAQFDFNADLTPISMPVMCKAFGWPIMNGRLFAHIPLVQYRHHVLTFDGNLVAHVFDGVITGSHIRLDDPLGQWPQMHADVTARALDLGMVTHTFAFGSMTGRIDADITGLKLFDWSPVAFDARIYTMPGDRSSHLISQKAVTRIAAFGGGGGEVAAALESGVLQFFKTFHYRRLAIGCRLHNEVCHMSGVGPADDGGYYLVQGSWIPRLDIIGNVQRVNWPQMLEQIKQGIRSGGMKVN
;
A
#
# COMPACT_ATOMS: atom_id res chain seq x y z
N MET A 1 96.52 4.59 51.27
CA MET A 1 95.20 5.11 51.65
C MET A 1 94.16 4.76 50.62
N ALA A 2 93.37 3.75 50.92
CA ALA A 2 92.28 3.38 50.04
C ALA A 2 91.03 4.11 50.55
N VAL A 3 90.50 4.98 49.72
CA VAL A 3 89.24 5.66 49.97
C VAL A 3 88.11 4.72 49.51
N LEU A 4 87.42 4.11 50.47
CA LEU A 4 86.22 3.41 50.27
C LEU A 4 85.13 4.41 49.89
N ALA A 5 84.74 4.45 48.63
CA ALA A 5 83.51 5.13 48.17
C ALA A 5 82.30 4.31 48.62
N VAL A 6 81.60 4.85 49.61
CA VAL A 6 80.25 4.31 49.97
C VAL A 6 79.32 4.63 48.87
N PRO A 7 78.62 3.64 48.27
CA PRO A 7 77.61 3.96 47.27
C PRO A 7 76.40 4.66 47.92
N ALA A 8 76.15 5.88 47.49
CA ALA A 8 74.95 6.60 47.86
C ALA A 8 73.75 5.79 47.33
N HIS A 9 72.96 5.26 48.24
CA HIS A 9 71.68 4.58 47.84
C HIS A 9 70.72 5.65 47.26
N ALA A 10 70.66 5.72 45.94
CA ALA A 10 69.66 6.49 45.27
C ALA A 10 68.27 5.84 45.54
N VAL A 11 67.29 6.65 45.81
CA VAL A 11 65.89 6.15 45.92
C VAL A 11 65.38 5.71 44.55
N ASP A 12 65.40 4.40 44.31
CA ASP A 12 64.99 3.81 43.01
C ASP A 12 63.47 3.69 42.86
N GLN A 13 62.76 3.75 44.00
CA GLN A 13 61.31 3.60 44.00
C GLN A 13 60.64 4.43 45.09
N VAL A 14 59.56 5.12 44.74
CA VAL A 14 58.65 5.80 45.68
C VAL A 14 57.27 5.19 45.54
N THR A 15 56.70 4.74 46.67
CA THR A 15 55.35 4.21 46.74
C THR A 15 54.48 5.10 47.63
N LEU A 16 53.39 5.60 47.12
CA LEU A 16 52.37 6.37 47.83
C LEU A 16 51.08 5.57 47.87
N THR A 17 50.56 5.30 49.06
CA THR A 17 49.25 4.64 49.25
C THR A 17 48.29 5.64 49.89
N VAL A 18 47.08 5.76 49.30
CA VAL A 18 46.05 6.68 49.75
C VAL A 18 44.76 5.88 49.91
N ALA A 19 44.24 5.74 51.11
CA ALA A 19 43.02 5.02 51.40
C ALA A 19 41.80 5.68 50.74
N THR A 20 41.71 7.01 50.80
CA THR A 20 40.63 7.74 50.13
C THR A 20 41.13 9.10 49.69
N LEU A 21 40.96 9.42 48.40
CA LEU A 21 41.21 10.75 47.85
C LEU A 21 39.86 11.28 47.35
N GLN A 22 39.45 12.42 47.91
CA GLN A 22 38.21 13.09 47.50
C GLN A 22 38.53 14.43 46.87
N THR A 23 38.08 14.61 45.66
CA THR A 23 38.14 15.88 44.91
C THR A 23 36.72 16.34 44.56
N PRO A 24 36.49 17.58 44.14
CA PRO A 24 35.18 18.02 43.68
C PRO A 24 34.64 17.19 42.49
N GLN A 25 35.51 16.56 41.71
CA GLN A 25 35.17 15.83 40.50
C GLN A 25 35.14 14.30 40.67
N ALA A 26 35.86 13.75 41.68
CA ALA A 26 35.99 12.31 41.83
C ALA A 26 36.31 11.87 43.26
N ARG A 27 35.86 10.68 43.61
CA ARG A 27 36.29 9.95 44.84
C ARG A 27 37.04 8.69 44.39
N VAL A 28 38.28 8.58 44.80
CA VAL A 28 39.18 7.45 44.56
C VAL A 28 39.42 6.73 45.87
N ARG A 29 39.29 5.38 45.86
CA ARG A 29 39.56 4.55 47.06
C ARG A 29 40.68 3.57 46.78
N ASP A 30 41.48 3.34 47.82
CA ASP A 30 42.61 2.40 47.85
C ASP A 30 43.53 2.63 46.64
N ALA A 31 43.98 3.88 46.50
CA ALA A 31 44.91 4.25 45.44
C ALA A 31 46.36 3.99 45.85
N GLN A 32 47.10 3.34 44.99
CA GLN A 32 48.53 3.12 45.11
C GLN A 32 49.24 3.70 43.89
N VAL A 33 50.16 4.60 44.11
CA VAL A 33 51.03 5.15 43.07
C VAL A 33 52.46 4.64 43.34
N VAL A 34 53.04 3.99 42.34
CA VAL A 34 54.44 3.56 42.41
C VAL A 34 55.22 4.27 41.31
N MET A 35 56.26 4.99 41.67
CA MET A 35 57.19 5.62 40.74
C MET A 35 58.56 4.95 40.85
N ARG A 36 59.20 4.66 39.72
CA ARG A 36 60.52 4.04 39.66
C ARG A 36 61.43 4.84 38.76
N LEU A 37 62.64 5.09 39.27
CA LEU A 37 63.70 5.70 38.49
C LEU A 37 64.64 4.61 38.02
N GLY A 38 64.77 4.42 36.71
CA GLY A 38 65.67 3.41 36.15
C GLY A 38 66.57 4.00 35.05
N PRO A 39 67.38 3.19 34.40
CA PRO A 39 68.31 3.66 33.34
C PRO A 39 67.58 4.33 32.14
N GLY A 40 66.34 3.99 31.90
CA GLY A 40 65.49 4.60 30.86
C GLY A 40 64.70 5.81 31.31
N GLY A 41 64.89 6.32 32.51
CA GLY A 41 64.18 7.46 33.09
C GLY A 41 63.09 7.05 34.10
N LEU A 42 62.18 7.99 34.41
CA LEU A 42 61.07 7.78 35.34
C LEU A 42 59.93 7.01 34.72
N SER A 43 59.50 5.93 35.33
CA SER A 43 58.32 5.17 35.01
C SER A 43 57.37 5.09 36.22
N GLY A 44 56.09 4.71 35.99
CA GLY A 44 55.18 4.62 37.13
C GLY A 44 53.91 3.83 36.85
N SER A 45 53.27 3.44 37.95
CA SER A 45 51.94 2.84 37.88
C SER A 45 51.01 3.43 38.94
N LEU A 46 49.75 3.63 38.55
CA LEU A 46 48.64 3.97 39.43
C LEU A 46 47.69 2.79 39.45
N GLN A 47 47.33 2.31 40.62
CA GLN A 47 46.28 1.33 40.84
C GLN A 47 45.24 1.94 41.76
N ALA A 48 43.97 1.70 41.51
CA ALA A 48 42.88 2.13 42.38
C ALA A 48 41.79 1.05 42.44
N ALA A 49 41.33 0.73 43.64
CA ALA A 49 40.25 -0.25 43.80
C ALA A 49 38.91 0.29 43.22
N SER A 50 38.64 1.58 43.41
CA SER A 50 37.50 2.22 42.77
C SER A 50 37.76 3.70 42.48
N VAL A 51 37.20 4.18 41.34
CA VAL A 51 37.11 5.58 40.95
C VAL A 51 35.66 5.90 40.67
N GLN A 52 35.08 6.81 41.44
CA GLN A 52 33.71 7.25 41.29
C GLN A 52 33.73 8.74 40.96
N LEU A 53 33.21 9.08 39.78
CA LEU A 53 33.03 10.48 39.37
C LEU A 53 31.79 11.07 40.03
N THR A 54 31.85 12.33 40.46
CA THR A 54 30.77 13.04 41.18
C THR A 54 29.63 13.47 40.26
N ARG A 55 29.78 13.35 38.93
CA ARG A 55 28.69 13.63 37.98
C ARG A 55 27.70 12.49 37.92
N PRO A 56 26.39 12.77 37.98
CA PRO A 56 25.36 11.74 37.82
C PRO A 56 25.44 11.09 36.43
N GLY A 57 25.14 9.79 36.36
CA GLY A 57 25.11 9.02 35.10
C GLY A 57 26.49 8.46 34.67
N VAL A 58 27.57 8.68 35.40
CA VAL A 58 28.86 8.06 35.09
C VAL A 58 29.04 6.78 35.91
N LEU A 59 29.34 5.66 35.22
CA LEU A 59 29.52 4.37 35.88
C LEU A 59 30.76 4.37 36.77
N PRO A 60 30.70 3.75 37.97
CA PRO A 60 31.86 3.58 38.81
C PRO A 60 32.88 2.67 38.11
N VAL A 61 34.13 3.14 38.08
CA VAL A 61 35.27 2.34 37.61
C VAL A 61 35.82 1.55 38.79
N ARG A 62 36.02 0.24 38.59
CA ARG A 62 36.65 -0.64 39.58
C ARG A 62 37.96 -1.20 39.02
N ARG A 63 38.86 -1.52 39.90
CA ARG A 63 40.18 -2.11 39.54
C ARG A 63 40.87 -1.35 38.41
N ALA A 64 40.98 -0.02 38.56
CA ALA A 64 41.70 0.81 37.60
C ALA A 64 43.21 0.62 37.77
N VAL A 65 43.90 0.29 36.70
CA VAL A 65 45.35 0.19 36.62
C VAL A 65 45.82 1.04 35.45
N LEU A 66 46.71 1.97 35.72
CA LEU A 66 47.45 2.75 34.73
C LEU A 66 48.94 2.49 34.89
N ARG A 67 49.66 2.12 33.85
CA ARG A 67 51.08 1.94 33.81
C ARG A 67 51.68 2.89 32.78
N CYS A 68 52.61 3.77 33.18
CA CYS A 68 53.32 4.66 32.31
C CYS A 68 54.75 4.14 32.09
N ALA A 69 55.10 3.85 30.83
CA ALA A 69 56.43 3.36 30.50
C ALA A 69 57.48 4.49 30.69
N ALA A 70 57.11 5.74 30.37
CA ALA A 70 57.96 6.89 30.59
C ALA A 70 57.12 8.06 31.15
N ILE A 71 57.55 8.63 32.29
CA ILE A 71 56.98 9.83 32.89
C ILE A 71 57.99 10.98 32.68
N ARG A 72 57.58 12.01 31.98
CA ARG A 72 58.36 13.22 31.84
C ARG A 72 57.91 14.25 32.89
N LEU A 73 58.81 14.59 33.79
CA LEU A 73 58.59 15.65 34.75
C LEU A 73 59.02 16.97 34.11
N GLY A 74 58.08 17.73 33.69
CA GLY A 74 58.22 19.00 32.98
C GLY A 74 56.90 19.73 32.89
N ARG A 75 56.83 20.73 32.06
CA ARG A 75 55.59 21.44 31.80
C ARG A 75 55.18 21.19 30.33
N PRO A 76 54.17 20.36 30.07
CA PRO A 76 53.29 19.59 30.98
C PRO A 76 53.97 18.31 31.53
N TYR A 77 53.40 17.75 32.61
CA TYR A 77 53.69 16.39 33.07
C TYR A 77 53.11 15.42 32.06
N GLN A 78 53.90 14.43 31.59
CA GLN A 78 53.50 13.52 30.54
C GLN A 78 53.65 12.06 30.95
N CYS A 79 52.63 11.27 30.65
CA CYS A 79 52.73 9.82 30.61
C CYS A 79 52.81 9.36 29.14
N GLN A 80 53.93 8.78 28.75
CA GLN A 80 54.16 8.25 27.40
C GLN A 80 54.25 6.72 27.44
N GLY A 81 53.71 6.05 26.41
CA GLY A 81 53.66 4.61 26.36
C GLY A 81 52.85 3.99 27.51
N GLY A 82 51.82 4.73 27.96
CA GLY A 82 50.93 4.26 29.01
C GLY A 82 50.03 3.15 28.54
N ARG A 83 49.71 2.22 29.46
CA ARG A 83 48.69 1.19 29.29
C ARG A 83 47.69 1.27 30.42
N PHE A 84 46.41 1.20 30.10
CA PHE A 84 45.37 1.13 31.11
C PHE A 84 44.58 -0.15 31.05
N ALA A 85 44.09 -0.59 32.19
CA ALA A 85 43.10 -1.63 32.34
C ALA A 85 42.14 -1.22 33.46
N LEU A 86 40.84 -1.28 33.20
CA LEU A 86 39.84 -0.92 34.20
C LEU A 86 38.55 -1.75 33.97
N GLN A 87 37.76 -1.87 35.02
CA GLN A 87 36.43 -2.44 34.97
C GLN A 87 35.41 -1.30 35.11
N ALA A 88 34.63 -1.04 34.06
CA ALA A 88 33.68 0.06 34.01
C ALA A 88 32.25 -0.48 33.99
N GLY A 89 31.69 -0.78 35.14
CA GLY A 89 30.30 -1.23 35.26
C GLY A 89 29.90 -2.29 34.23
N THR A 90 28.88 -2.03 33.45
CA THR A 90 28.36 -2.91 32.41
C THR A 90 29.27 -3.04 31.19
N PHE A 91 30.19 -2.09 30.95
CA PHE A 91 31.16 -2.19 29.84
C PHE A 91 32.23 -3.29 30.06
N GLY A 92 32.28 -3.87 31.27
CA GLY A 92 33.24 -4.91 31.58
C GLY A 92 34.68 -4.40 31.66
N ALA A 93 35.61 -5.24 31.22
CA ALA A 93 37.05 -4.94 31.26
C ALA A 93 37.47 -4.14 30.01
N LEU A 94 37.82 -2.88 30.17
CA LEU A 94 38.39 -2.04 29.13
C LEU A 94 39.89 -2.00 29.27
N ARG A 95 40.61 -2.17 28.19
CA ARG A 95 42.09 -2.11 28.11
C ARG A 95 42.47 -1.37 26.84
N GLY A 96 43.62 -0.66 26.94
CA GLY A 96 44.13 0.08 25.78
C GLY A 96 45.43 0.80 26.10
N ASP A 97 45.98 1.43 25.09
CA ASP A 97 47.13 2.33 25.25
C ASP A 97 46.64 3.72 25.61
N LEU A 98 47.41 4.43 26.46
CA LEU A 98 47.06 5.73 26.96
C LEU A 98 48.25 6.69 26.90
N THR A 99 48.01 7.87 26.37
CA THR A 99 48.95 9.01 26.49
C THR A 99 48.24 10.15 27.18
N THR A 100 48.86 10.71 28.22
CA THR A 100 48.30 11.86 28.92
C THR A 100 49.35 12.96 29.10
N ALA A 101 48.91 14.22 29.08
CA ALA A 101 49.72 15.35 29.43
C ALA A 101 48.89 16.32 30.29
N TYR A 102 49.45 16.73 31.43
CA TYR A 102 48.81 17.63 32.38
C TYR A 102 49.71 18.81 32.71
N ASP A 103 49.21 20.02 32.56
CA ASP A 103 49.84 21.26 32.91
C ASP A 103 49.20 21.84 34.20
N ALA A 104 49.91 21.78 35.30
CA ALA A 104 49.38 22.21 36.59
C ALA A 104 49.18 23.74 36.71
N GLN A 105 49.84 24.57 35.88
CA GLN A 105 49.62 26.01 35.88
C GLN A 105 48.38 26.44 35.16
N THR A 106 48.13 25.84 34.02
CA THR A 106 46.98 26.16 33.16
C THR A 106 45.79 25.27 33.44
N GLY A 107 45.93 24.20 34.22
CA GLY A 107 44.92 23.17 34.42
C GLY A 107 44.57 22.39 33.15
N ALA A 108 45.44 22.46 32.12
CA ALA A 108 45.18 21.79 30.84
C ALA A 108 45.50 20.28 30.95
N LEU A 109 44.54 19.44 30.56
CA LEU A 109 44.70 17.99 30.49
C LEU A 109 44.42 17.53 29.08
N THR A 110 45.35 16.79 28.49
CA THR A 110 45.13 16.03 27.25
C THR A 110 45.20 14.54 27.53
N VAL A 111 44.27 13.79 26.97
CA VAL A 111 44.16 12.34 27.09
C VAL A 111 43.95 11.75 25.70
N SER A 112 44.74 10.76 25.34
CA SER A 112 44.57 9.99 24.13
C SER A 112 44.58 8.49 24.48
N ALA A 113 43.48 7.80 24.21
CA ALA A 113 43.35 6.37 24.39
C ALA A 113 43.19 5.69 23.00
N THR A 114 43.98 4.66 22.77
CA THR A 114 43.96 3.92 21.49
C THR A 114 43.90 2.42 21.73
N GLY A 115 43.42 1.65 20.73
CA GLY A 115 43.34 0.20 20.82
C GLY A 115 42.30 -0.32 21.83
N VAL A 116 41.33 0.51 22.23
CA VAL A 116 40.30 0.11 23.20
C VAL A 116 39.32 -0.84 22.50
N ALA A 117 39.26 -2.10 22.94
CA ALA A 117 38.28 -3.05 22.49
C ALA A 117 36.92 -2.77 23.14
N PHE A 118 35.88 -2.59 22.34
CA PHE A 118 34.50 -2.37 22.79
C PHE A 118 33.50 -2.98 21.80
N ALA A 119 32.61 -3.81 22.31
CA ALA A 119 31.54 -4.47 21.51
C ALA A 119 32.07 -5.05 20.20
N HIS A 120 33.11 -5.86 20.25
CA HIS A 120 33.85 -6.49 19.14
C HIS A 120 34.59 -5.49 18.22
N GLY A 121 34.40 -4.20 18.37
CA GLY A 121 35.07 -3.15 17.61
C GLY A 121 36.29 -2.55 18.33
N ARG A 122 36.85 -1.54 17.69
CA ARG A 122 37.97 -0.77 18.22
C ARG A 122 37.62 0.69 18.37
N VAL A 123 37.92 1.25 19.55
CA VAL A 123 37.65 2.66 19.87
C VAL A 123 38.96 3.41 20.07
N ARG A 124 39.04 4.62 19.53
CA ARG A 124 40.05 5.61 19.77
C ARG A 124 39.40 6.87 20.34
N LEU A 125 39.92 7.38 21.41
CA LEU A 125 39.42 8.58 22.09
C LEU A 125 40.54 9.58 22.27
N ALA A 126 40.29 10.83 21.96
CA ALA A 126 41.21 11.94 22.30
C ALA A 126 40.39 13.07 22.92
N ALA A 127 40.77 13.52 24.09
CA ALA A 127 40.17 14.63 24.81
C ALA A 127 41.21 15.68 25.20
N ALA A 128 40.87 16.94 25.05
CA ALA A 128 41.62 18.07 25.56
C ALA A 128 40.68 18.91 26.44
N LEU A 129 41.08 19.05 27.70
CA LEU A 129 40.33 19.73 28.74
C LEU A 129 41.13 20.91 29.24
N ARG A 130 40.54 22.08 29.34
CA ARG A 130 41.08 23.29 30.00
C ARG A 130 39.95 23.93 30.81
N PRO A 131 40.23 24.76 31.79
CA PRO A 131 39.18 25.46 32.53
C PRO A 131 38.22 26.18 31.56
N GLY A 132 36.92 25.81 31.59
CA GLY A 132 35.88 26.37 30.74
C GLY A 132 35.95 25.99 29.24
N ARG A 133 36.87 25.11 28.83
CA ARG A 133 37.03 24.66 27.42
C ARG A 133 37.29 23.18 27.36
N TRP A 134 36.60 22.51 26.44
CA TRP A 134 36.87 21.10 26.18
C TRP A 134 36.74 20.76 24.68
N GLN A 135 37.46 19.76 24.25
CA GLN A 135 37.38 19.16 22.92
C GLN A 135 37.42 17.65 23.07
N LEU A 136 36.59 16.96 22.32
CA LEU A 136 36.49 15.50 22.28
C LEU A 136 36.54 15.01 20.82
N ARG A 137 37.33 13.98 20.58
CA ARG A 137 37.35 13.23 19.32
C ARG A 137 37.24 11.75 19.65
N MET A 138 36.28 11.06 19.04
CA MET A 138 36.09 9.62 19.20
C MET A 138 35.89 8.98 17.82
N ASN A 139 36.63 7.93 17.56
CA ASN A 139 36.42 7.07 16.40
C ASN A 139 36.24 5.65 16.92
N ALA A 140 35.12 5.03 16.50
CA ALA A 140 34.81 3.63 16.76
C ALA A 140 34.63 2.91 15.42
N GLU A 141 35.29 1.80 15.26
CA GLU A 141 35.28 1.04 14.00
C GLU A 141 34.84 -0.40 14.27
N GLY A 142 33.86 -0.91 13.48
CA GLY A 142 33.39 -2.29 13.54
C GLY A 142 32.74 -2.65 14.87
N VAL A 143 32.04 -1.71 15.51
CA VAL A 143 31.29 -1.94 16.75
C VAL A 143 30.02 -2.70 16.42
N GLU A 144 29.82 -3.87 17.03
CA GLU A 144 28.61 -4.65 16.89
C GLU A 144 27.46 -4.00 17.66
N LEU A 145 26.41 -3.58 16.94
CA LEU A 145 25.34 -2.76 17.50
C LEU A 145 24.56 -3.49 18.60
N ALA A 146 24.28 -4.77 18.44
CA ALA A 146 23.58 -5.58 19.44
C ALA A 146 24.32 -5.59 20.78
N GLU A 147 25.62 -5.79 20.73
CA GLU A 147 26.48 -5.80 21.90
C GLU A 147 26.63 -4.41 22.50
N ALA A 148 26.78 -3.37 21.66
CA ALA A 148 26.87 -1.99 22.12
C ALA A 148 25.61 -1.55 22.87
N VAL A 149 24.42 -1.89 22.36
CA VAL A 149 23.13 -1.61 23.02
C VAL A 149 23.03 -2.36 24.36
N ARG A 150 23.42 -3.63 24.40
CA ARG A 150 23.45 -4.41 25.64
C ARG A 150 24.34 -3.79 26.69
N LEU A 151 25.52 -3.33 26.30
CA LEU A 151 26.49 -2.69 27.22
C LEU A 151 26.04 -1.29 27.64
N ALA A 152 25.31 -0.57 26.80
CA ALA A 152 24.79 0.77 27.08
C ALA A 152 23.49 0.78 27.91
N HIS A 153 22.96 -0.38 28.29
CA HIS A 153 21.66 -0.54 29.00
C HIS A 153 21.43 0.46 30.15
N PRO A 154 22.40 0.88 30.95
CA PRO A 154 22.15 1.86 32.03
C PRO A 154 21.73 3.26 31.53
N TRP A 155 22.01 3.61 30.28
CA TRP A 155 21.71 4.92 29.70
C TRP A 155 20.72 4.85 28.57
N PHE A 156 20.71 3.73 27.89
CA PHE A 156 19.87 3.50 26.72
C PHE A 156 19.46 2.03 26.65
N SER A 157 18.19 1.78 26.58
CA SER A 157 17.63 0.44 26.36
C SER A 157 16.64 0.49 25.20
N LEU A 158 16.68 -0.52 24.36
CA LEU A 158 15.59 -0.74 23.40
C LEU A 158 14.33 -1.18 24.17
N PRO A 159 13.13 -0.89 23.64
CA PRO A 159 11.89 -1.46 24.14
C PRO A 159 11.97 -3.00 24.21
N PRO A 160 11.26 -3.63 25.15
CA PRO A 160 11.26 -5.09 25.27
C PRO A 160 10.81 -5.77 23.97
N GLY A 161 11.64 -6.70 23.49
CA GLY A 161 11.39 -7.43 22.24
C GLY A 161 11.96 -6.79 20.97
N ASP A 162 12.45 -5.55 21.05
CA ASP A 162 13.15 -4.93 19.92
C ASP A 162 14.56 -5.50 19.80
N THR A 163 15.04 -5.66 18.58
CA THR A 163 16.37 -6.15 18.25
C THR A 163 17.11 -5.19 17.32
N ALA A 164 18.40 -5.01 17.52
CA ALA A 164 19.27 -4.26 16.63
C ALA A 164 20.59 -4.98 16.47
N GLY A 165 21.16 -5.03 15.27
CA GLY A 165 22.42 -5.73 14.99
C GLY A 165 23.14 -5.18 13.79
N GLY A 166 24.38 -5.67 13.61
CA GLY A 166 25.26 -5.33 12.53
C GLY A 166 26.40 -4.38 12.93
N PRO A 167 27.48 -4.36 12.14
CA PRO A 167 28.66 -3.56 12.41
C PRO A 167 28.43 -2.07 12.12
N VAL A 168 28.75 -1.22 13.09
CA VAL A 168 28.64 0.22 12.99
C VAL A 168 30.00 0.89 13.23
N SER A 169 30.32 1.89 12.43
CA SER A 169 31.46 2.77 12.63
C SER A 169 30.96 4.18 12.98
N LEU A 170 31.56 4.80 13.98
CA LEU A 170 31.19 6.10 14.49
C LEU A 170 32.41 7.02 14.54
N ALA A 171 32.29 8.23 14.03
CA ALA A 171 33.25 9.31 14.24
C ALA A 171 32.52 10.49 14.88
N LEU A 172 32.98 10.91 16.07
CA LEU A 172 32.44 12.04 16.83
C LEU A 172 33.52 13.08 17.03
N ARG A 173 33.23 14.35 16.76
CA ARG A 173 34.02 15.50 17.18
C ARG A 173 33.11 16.47 17.91
N ALA A 174 33.50 16.88 19.09
CA ALA A 174 32.71 17.83 19.86
C ALA A 174 33.63 18.82 20.60
N SER A 175 33.19 20.07 20.74
CA SER A 175 33.88 21.13 21.46
C SER A 175 32.89 22.17 21.96
N ASN A 176 33.28 22.94 23.00
CA ASN A 176 32.44 24.03 23.51
C ASN A 176 32.99 25.43 23.23
N ARG A 177 33.98 25.57 22.34
CA ARG A 177 34.52 26.90 21.96
C ARG A 177 34.96 26.93 20.49
N PRO A 178 34.65 28.04 19.78
CA PRO A 178 34.07 29.31 20.26
C PRO A 178 32.60 29.18 20.70
N ALA A 179 31.91 28.15 20.27
CA ALA A 179 30.55 27.77 20.67
C ALA A 179 30.45 26.24 20.82
N LEU A 180 29.39 25.73 21.40
CA LEU A 180 29.12 24.29 21.38
C LEU A 180 29.02 23.83 19.92
N HIS A 181 29.89 22.90 19.55
CA HIS A 181 29.87 22.28 18.21
C HIS A 181 30.05 20.78 18.34
N ALA A 182 29.21 20.01 17.64
CA ALA A 182 29.36 18.56 17.52
C ALA A 182 29.19 18.15 16.06
N ASP A 183 30.06 17.25 15.58
CA ASP A 183 30.00 16.59 14.26
C ASP A 183 30.00 15.09 14.53
N VAL A 184 28.97 14.41 14.03
CA VAL A 184 28.76 12.97 14.21
C VAL A 184 28.62 12.32 12.83
N ARG A 185 29.43 11.29 12.58
CA ARG A 185 29.32 10.46 11.38
C ARG A 185 29.14 9.02 11.79
N VAL A 186 28.08 8.40 11.30
CA VAL A 186 27.79 6.98 11.51
C VAL A 186 27.74 6.30 10.14
N ARG A 187 28.32 5.11 10.06
CA ARG A 187 28.26 4.27 8.87
C ARG A 187 27.99 2.83 9.27
N SER A 188 27.06 2.20 8.61
CA SER A 188 26.87 0.75 8.67
C SER A 188 26.80 0.21 7.23
N ALA A 189 27.36 -0.97 7.04
CA ALA A 189 27.25 -1.72 5.77
C ALA A 189 26.16 -2.79 5.82
N ASP A 190 25.70 -3.14 7.03
CA ASP A 190 24.77 -4.24 7.28
C ASP A 190 23.99 -3.99 8.58
N LEU A 191 23.09 -3.00 8.55
CA LEU A 191 22.23 -2.67 9.70
C LEU A 191 20.97 -3.52 9.65
N ASN A 192 20.69 -4.19 10.76
CA ASN A 192 19.50 -4.99 10.97
C ASN A 192 18.75 -4.48 12.20
N PHE A 193 17.44 -4.30 12.08
CA PHE A 193 16.57 -3.86 13.17
C PHE A 193 15.20 -4.54 13.04
N SER A 194 14.60 -4.90 14.17
CA SER A 194 13.19 -5.31 14.23
C SER A 194 12.59 -4.85 15.55
N ASN A 195 11.42 -4.22 15.49
CA ASN A 195 10.63 -4.00 16.69
C ASN A 195 9.83 -5.25 17.06
N ALA A 196 9.40 -5.35 18.32
CA ALA A 196 8.68 -6.50 18.86
C ALA A 196 7.41 -6.87 18.07
N ALA A 197 6.74 -5.86 17.48
CA ALA A 197 5.52 -6.05 16.69
C ALA A 197 5.80 -6.44 15.22
N GLY A 198 7.05 -6.44 14.76
CA GLY A 198 7.40 -6.69 13.35
C GLY A 198 6.90 -5.62 12.37
N THR A 199 6.46 -4.46 12.89
CA THR A 199 5.95 -3.37 12.07
C THR A 199 7.01 -2.37 11.61
N VAL A 200 8.17 -2.39 12.26
CA VAL A 200 9.38 -1.66 11.85
C VAL A 200 10.51 -2.65 11.77
N VAL A 201 10.98 -2.91 10.55
CA VAL A 201 12.04 -3.90 10.28
C VAL A 201 13.02 -3.31 9.29
N SER A 202 14.30 -3.56 9.48
CA SER A 202 15.33 -3.34 8.45
C SER A 202 16.22 -4.57 8.33
N GLN A 203 16.62 -4.90 7.10
CA GLN A 203 17.48 -6.03 6.80
C GLN A 203 18.58 -5.62 5.83
N HIS A 204 19.83 -5.94 6.20
CA HIS A 204 21.03 -5.71 5.39
C HIS A 204 21.19 -4.27 4.89
N VAL A 205 20.73 -3.27 5.70
CA VAL A 205 20.73 -1.88 5.30
C VAL A 205 22.13 -1.30 5.35
N ALA A 206 22.62 -0.84 4.20
CA ALA A 206 23.83 -0.03 4.12
C ALA A 206 23.43 1.46 4.17
N ALA A 207 23.83 2.13 5.26
CA ALA A 207 23.48 3.53 5.50
C ALA A 207 24.64 4.35 6.03
N THR A 208 24.60 5.65 5.74
CA THR A 208 25.49 6.65 6.31
C THR A 208 24.65 7.78 6.90
N LEU A 209 25.06 8.24 8.08
CA LEU A 209 24.46 9.38 8.74
C LEU A 209 25.55 10.39 9.07
N HIS A 210 25.33 11.65 8.72
CA HIS A 210 26.18 12.78 9.12
C HIS A 210 25.31 13.83 9.81
N GLY A 211 25.63 14.13 11.05
CA GLY A 211 24.92 15.12 11.87
C GLY A 211 25.85 16.20 12.36
N THR A 212 25.39 17.45 12.35
CA THR A 212 26.07 18.57 13.01
C THR A 212 25.13 19.22 14.01
N LEU A 213 25.67 19.69 15.10
CA LEU A 213 24.96 20.44 16.14
C LEU A 213 25.81 21.63 16.57
N THR A 214 25.23 22.81 16.60
CA THR A 214 25.88 24.04 17.05
C THR A 214 24.96 24.83 17.97
N GLU A 215 25.53 25.47 18.99
CA GLU A 215 24.81 26.42 19.83
C GLU A 215 25.51 27.77 19.75
N HIS A 216 24.79 28.79 19.34
CA HIS A 216 25.31 30.16 19.31
C HIS A 216 24.20 31.14 19.72
N GLY A 217 24.51 32.03 20.69
CA GLY A 217 23.57 33.06 21.15
C GLY A 217 22.22 32.51 21.67
N GLY A 218 22.25 31.34 22.33
CA GLY A 218 21.04 30.69 22.86
C GLY A 218 20.18 30.01 21.80
N VAL A 219 20.66 29.90 20.55
CA VAL A 219 20.06 29.13 19.49
C VAL A 219 20.84 27.83 19.29
N LEU A 220 20.16 26.70 19.47
CA LEU A 220 20.67 25.38 19.14
C LEU A 220 20.24 25.07 17.72
N SER A 221 21.18 24.88 16.80
CA SER A 221 20.91 24.53 15.40
C SER A 221 21.61 23.23 15.00
N GLY A 222 20.97 22.45 14.18
CA GLY A 222 21.49 21.16 13.73
C GLY A 222 21.12 20.82 12.29
N SER A 223 21.99 20.02 11.69
CA SER A 223 21.70 19.39 10.38
C SER A 223 21.94 17.91 10.46
N LEU A 224 21.18 17.16 9.67
CA LEU A 224 21.29 15.72 9.51
C LEU A 224 21.24 15.37 8.04
N LEU A 225 22.17 14.54 7.57
CA LEU A 225 22.14 13.90 6.26
C LEU A 225 22.17 12.39 6.48
N LEU A 226 21.11 11.71 6.05
CA LEU A 226 21.00 10.25 6.02
C LEU A 226 21.01 9.80 4.56
N ALA A 227 21.81 8.80 4.24
CA ALA A 227 21.79 8.15 2.93
C ALA A 227 21.76 6.64 3.12
N GLY A 228 20.77 5.99 2.47
CA GLY A 228 20.62 4.55 2.36
C GLY A 228 20.82 4.10 0.91
N SER A 229 21.59 3.04 0.69
CA SER A 229 22.00 2.63 -0.67
C SER A 229 21.80 1.14 -0.95
N ARG A 230 21.45 0.34 0.05
CA ARG A 230 21.28 -1.10 -0.07
C ARG A 230 20.48 -1.65 1.11
N GLY A 231 19.85 -2.81 0.94
CA GLY A 231 18.99 -3.45 1.93
C GLY A 231 17.54 -3.02 1.82
N GLU A 232 16.73 -3.52 2.70
CA GLU A 232 15.29 -3.30 2.74
C GLU A 232 14.86 -2.76 4.10
N ALA A 233 13.83 -1.92 4.11
CA ALA A 233 13.25 -1.42 5.35
C ALA A 233 11.72 -1.34 5.25
N LEU A 234 11.06 -1.70 6.35
CA LEU A 234 9.62 -1.62 6.55
C LEU A 234 9.34 -0.70 7.73
N ALA A 235 8.39 0.24 7.59
CA ALA A 235 7.92 1.08 8.68
C ALA A 235 6.40 1.27 8.56
N GLY A 236 5.62 0.44 9.24
CA GLY A 236 4.18 0.36 9.06
C GLY A 236 3.82 0.00 7.61
N PRO A 237 3.07 0.85 6.87
CA PRO A 237 2.72 0.59 5.48
C PRO A 237 3.81 1.00 4.47
N LEU A 238 4.91 1.59 4.94
CA LEU A 238 6.01 2.07 4.11
C LEU A 238 7.01 0.95 3.88
N TYR A 239 7.27 0.60 2.62
CA TYR A 239 8.31 -0.33 2.22
C TYR A 239 9.39 0.37 1.39
N LEU A 240 10.65 0.19 1.73
CA LEU A 240 11.81 0.79 1.06
C LEU A 240 12.74 -0.33 0.55
N ASP A 241 12.93 -0.41 -0.75
CA ASP A 241 13.99 -1.20 -1.39
C ASP A 241 15.13 -0.23 -1.75
N LEU A 242 16.10 -0.10 -0.86
CA LEU A 242 17.21 0.85 -1.00
C LEU A 242 18.22 0.44 -2.08
N ALA A 243 18.19 -0.79 -2.56
CA ALA A 243 19.03 -1.25 -3.65
C ALA A 243 18.48 -0.76 -5.01
N ALA A 244 17.18 -0.89 -5.22
CA ALA A 244 16.51 -0.39 -6.41
C ALA A 244 16.35 1.15 -6.36
N HIS A 245 16.03 1.69 -5.19
CA HIS A 245 15.66 3.07 -4.94
C HIS A 245 16.49 3.68 -3.80
N PRO A 246 17.76 4.05 -4.03
CA PRO A 246 18.59 4.71 -3.01
C PRO A 246 17.93 5.97 -2.48
N LEU A 247 17.98 6.12 -1.14
CA LEU A 247 17.33 7.18 -0.38
C LEU A 247 18.36 8.18 0.16
N THR A 248 18.04 9.48 0.09
CA THR A 248 18.72 10.53 0.86
C THR A 248 17.70 11.39 1.58
N LEU A 249 17.99 11.67 2.86
CA LEU A 249 17.19 12.57 3.71
C LEU A 249 18.12 13.63 4.29
N GLN A 250 17.80 14.89 4.01
CA GLN A 250 18.45 16.04 4.64
C GLN A 250 17.47 16.72 5.58
N LEU A 251 17.94 17.09 6.77
CA LEU A 251 17.14 17.82 7.76
C LEU A 251 17.97 18.96 8.32
N THR A 252 17.37 20.13 8.43
CA THR A 252 17.96 21.29 9.11
C THR A 252 16.92 21.84 10.09
N ALA A 253 17.31 21.96 11.35
CA ALA A 253 16.43 22.41 12.40
C ALA A 253 17.15 23.34 13.37
N ALA A 254 16.40 24.24 14.00
CA ALA A 254 16.90 25.14 15.03
C ALA A 254 15.90 25.24 16.19
N ARG A 255 16.40 25.52 17.39
CA ARG A 255 15.60 25.76 18.59
C ARG A 255 16.16 26.94 19.36
N ARG A 256 15.32 27.90 19.70
CA ARG A 256 15.67 29.04 20.53
C ARG A 256 15.17 28.81 21.97
N GLY A 257 16.09 28.71 22.93
CA GLY A 257 15.77 28.50 24.36
C GLY A 257 14.85 27.28 24.55
N THR A 258 13.68 27.48 25.15
CA THR A 258 12.64 26.46 25.41
C THR A 258 11.53 26.46 24.40
N GLY A 259 11.62 27.26 23.33
CA GLY A 259 10.61 27.35 22.27
C GLY A 259 10.45 26.07 21.44
N PRO A 260 9.58 26.08 20.43
CA PRO A 260 9.42 24.96 19.52
C PRO A 260 10.70 24.69 18.70
N ILE A 261 10.80 23.49 18.16
CA ILE A 261 11.82 23.18 17.15
C ILE A 261 11.30 23.68 15.80
N GLU A 262 12.05 24.58 15.19
CA GLU A 262 11.80 25.05 13.83
C GLU A 262 12.61 24.19 12.85
N ILE A 263 11.95 23.38 12.06
CA ILE A 263 12.53 22.59 10.97
C ILE A 263 12.44 23.44 9.70
N SER A 264 13.56 24.07 9.36
CA SER A 264 13.62 24.97 8.20
C SER A 264 13.71 24.23 6.87
N ARG A 265 14.18 22.99 6.88
CA ARG A 265 14.26 22.15 5.71
C ARG A 265 14.25 20.67 6.08
N VAL A 266 13.37 19.92 5.43
CA VAL A 266 13.48 18.47 5.21
C VAL A 266 13.52 18.27 3.70
N ALA A 267 14.55 17.63 3.17
CA ALA A 267 14.58 17.24 1.76
C ALA A 267 14.71 15.73 1.68
N LEU A 268 13.73 15.08 1.09
CA LEU A 268 13.66 13.64 0.86
C LEU A 268 13.79 13.37 -0.62
N HIS A 269 14.78 12.59 -0.98
CA HIS A 269 14.96 12.11 -2.34
C HIS A 269 15.14 10.59 -2.33
N GLU A 270 14.23 9.88 -2.95
CA GLU A 270 14.30 8.44 -3.23
C GLU A 270 14.22 8.24 -4.74
N ARG A 271 15.30 7.75 -5.30
CA ARG A 271 15.48 7.71 -6.76
C ARG A 271 14.40 6.92 -7.48
N GLY A 272 13.66 7.59 -8.36
CA GLY A 272 12.57 6.97 -9.14
C GLY A 272 11.26 6.76 -8.36
N VAL A 273 11.18 7.26 -7.13
CA VAL A 273 10.00 7.15 -6.27
C VAL A 273 9.48 8.52 -5.87
N ILE A 274 10.27 9.30 -5.10
CA ILE A 274 9.80 10.57 -4.53
C ILE A 274 10.91 11.62 -4.43
N ASP A 275 10.55 12.87 -4.78
CA ASP A 275 11.28 14.09 -4.47
C ASP A 275 10.36 15.03 -3.70
N ALA A 276 10.71 15.29 -2.44
CA ALA A 276 9.89 16.12 -1.56
C ALA A 276 10.73 17.04 -0.68
N GLU A 277 10.22 18.23 -0.41
CA GLU A 277 10.77 19.16 0.57
C GLU A 277 9.67 19.52 1.60
N ALA A 278 10.08 19.73 2.84
CA ALA A 278 9.14 20.13 3.88
C ALA A 278 9.78 21.15 4.84
N THR A 279 8.91 21.93 5.45
CA THR A 279 9.19 22.77 6.63
C THR A 279 8.21 22.40 7.73
N ALA A 280 8.60 22.48 9.00
CA ALA A 280 7.70 22.17 10.11
C ALA A 280 8.07 22.93 11.40
N GLN A 281 7.08 23.08 12.28
CA GLN A 281 7.24 23.50 13.66
C GLN A 281 6.76 22.41 14.61
N VAL A 282 7.59 22.06 15.60
CA VAL A 282 7.31 21.00 16.57
C VAL A 282 7.38 21.55 17.99
N GLY A 283 6.25 21.62 18.66
CA GLY A 283 6.17 21.90 20.10
C GLY A 283 6.65 20.69 20.89
N LEU A 284 7.32 20.92 22.05
CA LEU A 284 7.89 19.83 22.85
C LEU A 284 7.13 19.53 24.13
N ALA A 285 6.34 20.47 24.65
CA ALA A 285 5.66 20.34 25.93
C ALA A 285 4.14 20.29 25.78
N PRO A 286 3.43 19.42 26.51
CA PRO A 286 3.89 18.34 27.41
C PRO A 286 4.37 17.08 26.66
N ARG A 287 4.07 16.96 25.37
CA ARG A 287 4.51 15.91 24.43
C ARG A 287 4.90 16.54 23.11
N PRO A 288 5.81 15.95 22.34
CA PRO A 288 6.08 16.42 20.98
C PRO A 288 4.81 16.45 20.14
N THR A 289 4.48 17.63 19.61
CA THR A 289 3.30 17.86 18.77
C THR A 289 3.69 18.63 17.51
N LEU A 290 3.22 18.19 16.35
CA LEU A 290 3.39 18.93 15.11
C LEU A 290 2.41 20.10 15.10
N GLU A 291 2.90 21.33 15.14
CA GLU A 291 2.08 22.54 15.15
C GLU A 291 1.69 22.98 13.75
N ASP A 292 2.66 23.11 12.85
CA ASP A 292 2.46 23.42 11.43
C ASP A 292 3.47 22.62 10.61
N ALA A 293 3.08 22.17 9.42
CA ALA A 293 3.99 21.62 8.44
C ALA A 293 3.51 21.89 7.02
N GLN A 294 4.45 22.21 6.15
CA GLN A 294 4.23 22.36 4.74
C GLN A 294 5.14 21.39 4.00
N VAL A 295 4.55 20.55 3.16
CA VAL A 295 5.27 19.60 2.32
C VAL A 295 5.05 19.99 0.87
N ARG A 296 6.11 20.16 0.14
CA ARG A 296 6.12 20.33 -1.32
C ARG A 296 6.62 19.04 -1.96
N LEU A 297 5.75 18.39 -2.69
CA LEU A 297 6.06 17.21 -3.47
C LEU A 297 6.44 17.67 -4.89
N THR A 298 7.72 17.65 -5.21
CA THR A 298 8.19 18.03 -6.54
C THR A 298 7.88 16.92 -7.54
N ARG A 299 8.05 15.66 -7.13
CA ARG A 299 7.78 14.51 -7.97
C ARG A 299 7.46 13.26 -7.14
N LEU A 300 6.41 12.56 -7.51
CA LEU A 300 6.05 11.24 -7.02
C LEU A 300 5.87 10.34 -8.25
N THR A 301 6.75 9.37 -8.45
CA THR A 301 6.85 8.61 -9.70
C THR A 301 6.32 7.19 -9.52
N PHE A 302 5.46 6.76 -10.42
CA PHE A 302 4.94 5.40 -10.48
C PHE A 302 5.74 4.56 -11.49
N PRO A 303 5.98 3.26 -11.21
CA PRO A 303 5.38 2.42 -10.17
C PRO A 303 6.04 2.51 -8.78
N GLY A 304 7.23 3.11 -8.62
CA GLY A 304 7.96 3.13 -7.35
C GLY A 304 7.10 3.62 -6.18
N ALA A 305 6.39 4.74 -6.36
CA ALA A 305 5.51 5.29 -5.32
C ALA A 305 4.37 4.33 -4.91
N TYR A 306 3.83 3.56 -5.84
CA TYR A 306 2.83 2.54 -5.53
C TYR A 306 3.43 1.44 -4.66
N ALA A 307 4.59 0.90 -5.05
CA ALA A 307 5.27 -0.16 -4.30
C ALA A 307 5.67 0.31 -2.88
N SER A 308 6.25 1.51 -2.76
CA SER A 308 6.75 2.02 -1.48
C SER A 308 5.66 2.50 -0.51
N PHE A 309 4.56 3.12 -1.00
CA PHE A 309 3.62 3.83 -0.13
C PHE A 309 2.19 3.28 -0.13
N MET A 310 1.78 2.52 -1.16
CA MET A 310 0.37 2.20 -1.37
C MET A 310 0.09 0.69 -1.33
N GLN A 311 0.97 -0.12 -1.88
CA GLN A 311 0.74 -1.53 -2.12
C GLN A 311 0.38 -2.30 -0.85
N MET A 312 1.10 -2.11 0.25
CA MET A 312 0.81 -2.79 1.51
C MET A 312 -0.57 -2.42 2.08
N THR A 313 -0.95 -1.14 1.99
CA THR A 313 -2.25 -0.67 2.49
C THR A 313 -3.41 -1.21 1.64
N LEU A 314 -3.19 -1.41 0.34
CA LEU A 314 -4.18 -1.86 -0.62
C LEU A 314 -4.18 -3.38 -0.84
N ALA A 315 -3.25 -4.12 -0.22
CA ALA A 315 -2.98 -5.54 -0.48
C ALA A 315 -4.19 -6.47 -0.26
N SER A 316 -5.11 -6.10 0.64
CA SER A 316 -6.31 -6.89 0.95
C SER A 316 -7.46 -6.69 -0.04
N GLY A 317 -7.33 -5.78 -1.01
CA GLY A 317 -8.38 -5.42 -1.97
C GLY A 317 -7.97 -5.59 -3.43
N PRO A 318 -8.87 -5.28 -4.36
CA PRO A 318 -8.60 -5.39 -5.81
C PRO A 318 -7.51 -4.45 -6.31
N LEU A 319 -7.09 -3.49 -5.49
CA LEU A 319 -6.03 -2.53 -5.80
C LEU A 319 -4.65 -2.95 -5.28
N GLY A 320 -4.50 -4.16 -4.72
CA GLY A 320 -3.26 -4.64 -4.10
C GLY A 320 -2.13 -5.01 -5.07
N SER A 321 -2.44 -5.19 -6.36
CA SER A 321 -1.48 -5.67 -7.38
C SER A 321 -1.58 -4.89 -8.69
N LEU A 322 -1.64 -3.55 -8.61
CA LEU A 322 -1.77 -2.69 -9.79
C LEU A 322 -0.45 -2.53 -10.55
N HIS A 323 -0.52 -2.61 -11.87
CA HIS A 323 0.52 -2.07 -12.75
C HIS A 323 0.28 -0.57 -12.92
N THR A 324 1.19 0.24 -12.38
CA THR A 324 1.03 1.70 -12.34
C THR A 324 2.09 2.42 -13.16
N ARG A 325 1.78 3.65 -13.64
CA ARG A 325 2.69 4.53 -14.38
C ARG A 325 2.30 5.99 -14.22
N GLY A 326 3.19 6.90 -14.67
CA GLY A 326 2.98 8.34 -14.59
C GLY A 326 3.66 8.96 -13.39
N TRP A 327 3.33 10.20 -13.08
CA TRP A 327 3.88 10.90 -11.92
C TRP A 327 2.92 11.98 -11.42
N ALA A 328 3.11 12.40 -10.17
CA ALA A 328 2.35 13.47 -9.54
C ALA A 328 3.29 14.49 -8.88
N SER A 329 2.81 15.71 -8.72
CA SER A 329 3.46 16.76 -7.92
C SER A 329 2.40 17.48 -7.09
N GLY A 330 2.82 18.31 -6.12
CA GLY A 330 1.84 19.06 -5.34
C GLY A 330 2.35 19.61 -4.03
N SER A 331 1.44 19.97 -3.16
CA SER A 331 1.72 20.45 -1.81
C SER A 331 0.68 19.94 -0.81
N LEU A 332 1.14 19.77 0.44
CA LEU A 332 0.32 19.37 1.58
C LEU A 332 0.56 20.36 2.70
N ARG A 333 -0.48 20.75 3.42
CA ARG A 333 -0.39 21.52 4.64
C ARG A 333 -1.03 20.76 5.79
N LEU A 334 -0.28 20.64 6.88
CA LEU A 334 -0.75 20.10 8.13
C LEU A 334 -0.77 21.20 9.21
N ARG A 335 -1.79 21.22 10.04
CA ARG A 335 -1.91 22.11 11.20
C ARG A 335 -2.38 21.30 12.40
N ALA A 336 -1.70 21.48 13.54
CA ALA A 336 -1.97 20.73 14.77
C ALA A 336 -2.03 19.20 14.54
N GLY A 337 -1.12 18.68 13.69
CA GLY A 337 -1.08 17.26 13.35
C GLY A 337 -2.17 16.76 12.40
N HIS A 338 -3.09 17.63 11.96
CA HIS A 338 -4.16 17.27 11.02
C HIS A 338 -3.90 17.83 9.62
N LEU A 339 -4.22 17.05 8.61
CA LEU A 339 -4.14 17.49 7.22
C LEU A 339 -5.19 18.58 6.96
N GLU A 340 -4.76 19.76 6.53
CA GLU A 340 -5.62 20.94 6.27
C GLU A 340 -5.92 21.11 4.78
N ARG A 341 -4.90 20.95 3.91
CA ARG A 341 -5.01 21.16 2.46
C ARG A 341 -4.12 20.22 1.68
N ILE A 342 -4.61 19.82 0.51
CA ILE A 342 -3.84 19.14 -0.54
C ILE A 342 -4.07 19.87 -1.85
N ASP A 343 -2.99 20.18 -2.56
CA ASP A 343 -3.01 20.59 -3.95
C ASP A 343 -2.12 19.61 -4.71
N ALA A 344 -2.69 18.85 -5.65
CA ALA A 344 -1.98 17.82 -6.40
C ALA A 344 -2.18 17.99 -7.91
N LEU A 345 -1.12 17.79 -8.68
CA LEU A 345 -1.12 17.76 -10.13
C LEU A 345 -0.75 16.34 -10.59
N LEU A 346 -1.59 15.76 -11.42
CA LEU A 346 -1.42 14.42 -11.97
C LEU A 346 -0.97 14.50 -13.43
N HIS A 347 0.03 13.68 -13.79
CA HIS A 347 0.64 13.69 -15.12
C HIS A 347 0.70 12.28 -15.68
N GLY A 348 -0.20 11.97 -16.62
CA GLY A 348 -0.20 10.70 -17.35
C GLY A 348 -0.37 9.48 -16.46
N ILE A 349 -1.05 9.62 -15.32
CA ILE A 349 -1.27 8.50 -14.39
C ILE A 349 -2.07 7.42 -15.13
N GLY A 350 -1.61 6.20 -15.00
CA GLY A 350 -2.31 5.03 -15.48
C GLY A 350 -2.13 3.89 -14.52
N PHE A 351 -3.16 3.07 -14.40
CA PHE A 351 -3.08 1.80 -13.68
C PHE A 351 -3.96 0.74 -14.35
N THR A 352 -3.60 -0.51 -14.14
CA THR A 352 -4.36 -1.68 -14.60
C THR A 352 -4.18 -2.78 -13.57
N ASP A 353 -5.27 -3.42 -13.16
CA ASP A 353 -5.21 -4.62 -12.35
C ASP A 353 -4.82 -5.85 -13.21
N PRO A 354 -4.28 -6.94 -12.63
CA PRO A 354 -3.82 -8.11 -13.38
C PRO A 354 -4.91 -8.80 -14.19
N THR A 355 -6.16 -8.71 -13.74
CA THR A 355 -7.33 -9.28 -14.44
C THR A 355 -7.89 -8.36 -15.50
N ALA A 356 -7.34 -7.14 -15.65
CA ALA A 356 -7.83 -6.07 -16.50
C ALA A 356 -9.32 -5.70 -16.28
N SER A 357 -9.85 -6.05 -15.10
CA SER A 357 -11.22 -5.69 -14.70
C SER A 357 -11.37 -4.21 -14.36
N LEU A 358 -10.26 -3.57 -13.94
CA LEU A 358 -10.19 -2.14 -13.66
C LEU A 358 -8.94 -1.54 -14.32
N SER A 359 -9.11 -0.49 -15.10
CA SER A 359 -7.99 0.24 -15.71
C SER A 359 -8.29 1.71 -15.92
N ILE A 360 -7.24 2.53 -15.85
CA ILE A 360 -7.28 3.92 -16.29
C ILE A 360 -5.99 4.26 -17.04
N ALA A 361 -6.09 5.08 -18.08
CA ALA A 361 -4.94 5.49 -18.87
C ALA A 361 -4.98 6.98 -19.18
N GLY A 362 -3.84 7.63 -18.98
CA GLY A 362 -3.66 9.04 -19.30
C GLY A 362 -4.45 9.98 -18.40
N LEU A 363 -4.56 9.66 -17.09
CA LEU A 363 -5.20 10.53 -16.11
C LEU A 363 -4.29 11.73 -15.85
N ASN A 364 -4.81 12.92 -16.14
CA ASN A 364 -4.16 14.21 -15.94
C ASN A 364 -5.12 15.16 -15.22
N GLY A 365 -4.57 16.16 -14.54
CA GLY A 365 -5.36 17.24 -13.97
C GLY A 365 -4.88 17.70 -12.61
N ALA A 366 -5.68 18.55 -11.97
CA ALA A 366 -5.42 19.13 -10.66
C ALA A 366 -6.50 18.69 -9.67
N ILE A 367 -6.05 18.31 -8.48
CA ILE A 367 -6.93 18.00 -7.34
C ILE A 367 -6.63 19.01 -6.24
N HIS A 368 -7.66 19.71 -5.78
CA HIS A 368 -7.63 20.65 -4.68
C HIS A 368 -8.56 20.17 -3.57
N TRP A 369 -8.01 19.87 -2.42
CA TRP A 369 -8.76 19.34 -1.27
C TRP A 369 -8.51 20.17 -0.01
N ALA A 370 -9.54 20.35 0.80
CA ALA A 370 -9.45 20.95 2.13
C ALA A 370 -10.19 20.12 3.19
N SER A 371 -9.76 20.21 4.44
CA SER A 371 -10.31 19.42 5.55
C SER A 371 -11.74 19.83 5.95
N ALA A 372 -12.18 21.07 5.66
CA ALA A 372 -13.48 21.58 6.03
C ALA A 372 -14.23 22.19 4.84
N ALA A 373 -15.56 22.10 4.88
CA ALA A 373 -16.43 22.84 3.98
C ALA A 373 -16.35 24.35 4.27
N GLY A 374 -16.37 25.18 3.23
CA GLY A 374 -16.34 26.65 3.36
C GLY A 374 -14.94 27.28 3.31
N VAL A 375 -13.87 26.49 3.37
CA VAL A 375 -12.56 26.98 2.93
C VAL A 375 -12.63 27.16 1.42
N ALA A 376 -12.26 28.33 0.90
CA ALA A 376 -12.20 28.56 -0.53
C ALA A 376 -11.20 27.61 -1.18
N VAL A 377 -11.72 26.55 -1.80
CA VAL A 377 -10.93 25.54 -2.52
C VAL A 377 -11.13 25.80 -4.01
N ALA A 378 -10.05 25.80 -4.77
CA ALA A 378 -10.15 25.83 -6.22
C ALA A 378 -10.88 24.59 -6.73
N HIS A 379 -11.54 24.70 -7.87
CA HIS A 379 -12.18 23.55 -8.50
C HIS A 379 -11.11 22.56 -8.96
N SER A 380 -11.29 21.32 -8.62
CA SER A 380 -10.50 20.20 -9.13
C SER A 380 -10.93 19.86 -10.56
N GLN A 381 -9.98 19.47 -11.39
CA GLN A 381 -10.22 19.07 -12.77
C GLN A 381 -9.46 17.81 -13.08
N LEU A 382 -10.12 16.82 -13.65
CA LEU A 382 -9.49 15.58 -14.11
C LEU A 382 -9.89 15.28 -15.54
N SER A 383 -8.97 14.75 -16.29
CA SER A 383 -9.20 14.19 -17.61
C SER A 383 -8.46 12.87 -17.76
N TRP A 384 -9.04 11.94 -18.48
CA TRP A 384 -8.40 10.67 -18.84
C TRP A 384 -8.64 10.35 -20.32
N GLN A 385 -7.80 9.49 -20.87
CA GLN A 385 -7.93 9.04 -22.25
C GLN A 385 -8.80 7.79 -22.37
N ARG A 386 -8.67 6.86 -21.46
CA ARG A 386 -9.43 5.60 -21.41
C ARG A 386 -9.64 5.15 -19.98
N VAL A 387 -10.78 4.54 -19.74
CA VAL A 387 -11.10 3.84 -18.49
C VAL A 387 -11.70 2.48 -18.87
N GLY A 388 -11.37 1.45 -18.11
CA GLY A 388 -11.93 0.11 -18.26
C GLY A 388 -12.53 -0.35 -16.94
N LEU A 389 -13.72 -0.91 -16.99
CA LEU A 389 -14.39 -1.51 -15.84
C LEU A 389 -15.19 -2.74 -16.30
N TYR A 390 -14.80 -3.94 -15.85
CA TYR A 390 -15.45 -5.22 -16.16
C TYR A 390 -15.75 -5.42 -17.66
N GLY A 391 -14.77 -5.13 -18.53
CA GLY A 391 -14.94 -5.24 -19.99
C GLY A 391 -15.63 -4.05 -20.65
N LEU A 392 -16.21 -3.12 -19.87
CA LEU A 392 -16.70 -1.84 -20.40
C LEU A 392 -15.51 -0.92 -20.65
N ALA A 393 -15.31 -0.52 -21.90
CA ALA A 393 -14.30 0.46 -22.27
C ALA A 393 -14.94 1.85 -22.37
N GLY A 394 -14.50 2.76 -21.50
CA GLY A 394 -14.86 4.19 -21.53
C GLY A 394 -13.81 5.02 -22.24
N GLY A 395 -14.24 5.98 -23.05
CA GLY A 395 -13.41 6.89 -23.80
C GLY A 395 -12.89 8.08 -22.99
N ALA A 396 -12.26 9.00 -23.71
CA ALA A 396 -11.72 10.22 -23.13
C ALA A 396 -12.83 11.09 -22.50
N THR A 397 -12.56 11.58 -21.31
CA THR A 397 -13.52 12.36 -20.52
C THR A 397 -12.80 13.44 -19.73
N HIS A 398 -13.48 14.55 -19.51
CA HIS A 398 -13.07 15.63 -18.62
C HIS A 398 -14.18 15.90 -17.60
N LEU A 399 -13.79 16.13 -16.35
CA LEU A 399 -14.73 16.47 -15.27
C LEU A 399 -14.15 17.55 -14.37
N THR A 400 -15.03 18.37 -13.83
CA THR A 400 -14.73 19.42 -12.83
C THR A 400 -15.52 19.12 -11.56
N PHE A 401 -14.86 19.21 -10.40
CA PHE A 401 -15.47 18.82 -9.14
C PHE A 401 -14.88 19.57 -7.94
N LEU A 402 -15.55 19.49 -6.82
CA LEU A 402 -15.08 19.94 -5.50
C LEU A 402 -14.78 18.73 -4.62
N THR A 403 -13.73 18.82 -3.80
CA THR A 403 -13.47 17.87 -2.73
C THR A 403 -13.18 18.58 -1.41
N TRP A 404 -13.80 18.10 -0.32
CA TRP A 404 -13.59 18.65 1.02
C TRP A 404 -13.84 17.55 2.06
N SER A 405 -13.06 17.55 3.12
CA SER A 405 -13.15 16.50 4.15
C SER A 405 -13.13 15.10 3.51
N ARG A 406 -14.20 14.35 3.62
CA ARG A 406 -14.40 13.04 2.99
C ARG A 406 -15.50 13.09 1.92
N ASN A 407 -15.70 14.23 1.30
CA ASN A 407 -16.78 14.45 0.35
C ASN A 407 -16.26 14.85 -1.03
N PHE A 408 -17.08 14.59 -2.01
CA PHE A 408 -16.86 14.91 -3.42
C PHE A 408 -18.18 15.36 -4.04
N ALA A 409 -18.15 16.38 -4.91
CA ALA A 409 -19.31 16.81 -5.68
C ALA A 409 -18.89 17.21 -7.10
N LEU A 410 -19.51 16.61 -8.11
CA LEU A 410 -19.35 16.99 -9.50
C LEU A 410 -19.93 18.38 -9.74
N LEU A 411 -19.23 19.19 -10.53
CA LEU A 411 -19.68 20.52 -10.95
C LEU A 411 -20.00 20.54 -12.45
N GLY A 412 -20.93 21.42 -12.83
CA GLY A 412 -21.21 21.75 -14.22
C GLY A 412 -22.16 20.80 -14.96
N GLY A 413 -22.65 19.71 -14.35
CA GLY A 413 -23.60 18.77 -14.93
C GLY A 413 -23.18 18.19 -16.31
N ASN A 414 -23.90 17.16 -16.79
CA ASN A 414 -23.76 16.59 -18.15
C ASN A 414 -22.35 16.15 -18.56
N VAL A 415 -21.61 15.53 -17.63
CA VAL A 415 -20.33 14.92 -17.97
C VAL A 415 -20.55 13.72 -18.87
N ARG A 416 -20.01 13.79 -20.09
CA ARG A 416 -20.11 12.75 -21.08
C ARG A 416 -18.93 11.78 -20.97
N VAL A 417 -19.21 10.52 -20.62
CA VAL A 417 -18.25 9.41 -20.64
C VAL A 417 -18.57 8.55 -21.87
N PRO A 418 -17.79 8.61 -22.96
CA PRO A 418 -18.02 7.75 -24.12
C PRO A 418 -17.87 6.28 -23.75
N VAL A 419 -18.86 5.45 -24.12
CA VAL A 419 -18.85 4.00 -23.90
C VAL A 419 -19.34 3.34 -25.18
N PHE A 420 -18.53 2.47 -25.77
CA PHE A 420 -18.77 1.90 -27.11
C PHE A 420 -18.99 3.01 -28.15
N ASP A 421 -20.12 2.96 -28.86
CA ASP A 421 -20.57 3.96 -29.84
C ASP A 421 -21.61 4.95 -29.25
N GLY A 422 -21.90 4.84 -27.95
CA GLY A 422 -22.75 5.75 -27.20
C GLY A 422 -21.99 6.48 -26.09
N ALA A 423 -22.68 6.86 -25.02
CA ALA A 423 -22.08 7.49 -23.85
C ALA A 423 -22.96 7.35 -22.61
N ILE A 424 -22.33 7.40 -21.44
CA ILE A 424 -22.99 7.70 -20.17
C ILE A 424 -22.92 9.22 -19.96
N LEU A 425 -24.08 9.84 -19.77
CA LEU A 425 -24.21 11.25 -19.44
C LEU A 425 -24.47 11.37 -17.94
N ILE A 426 -23.49 11.81 -17.18
CA ILE A 426 -23.62 11.96 -15.73
C ILE A 426 -24.07 13.39 -15.44
N HIS A 427 -25.27 13.55 -14.91
CA HIS A 427 -25.85 14.84 -14.58
C HIS A 427 -25.43 15.32 -13.20
N THR A 428 -25.43 14.42 -12.23
CA THR A 428 -24.97 14.69 -10.86
C THR A 428 -24.18 13.53 -10.33
N LEU A 429 -23.15 13.81 -9.55
CA LEU A 429 -22.40 12.80 -8.80
C LEU A 429 -21.90 13.40 -7.50
N VAL A 430 -22.33 12.82 -6.39
CA VAL A 430 -21.94 13.23 -5.03
C VAL A 430 -21.43 12.02 -4.28
N GLY A 431 -20.25 12.14 -3.70
CA GLY A 431 -19.65 11.14 -2.82
C GLY A 431 -19.56 11.68 -1.40
N ARG A 432 -19.82 10.84 -0.41
CA ARG A 432 -19.73 11.15 1.02
C ARG A 432 -18.98 10.05 1.76
N ASN A 433 -18.32 10.43 2.86
CA ASN A 433 -17.55 9.51 3.72
C ASN A 433 -16.49 8.67 2.97
N LEU A 434 -15.87 9.26 1.94
CA LEU A 434 -14.88 8.59 1.10
C LEU A 434 -13.70 8.07 1.95
N GLY A 435 -13.20 6.90 1.61
CA GLY A 435 -12.11 6.25 2.35
C GLY A 435 -12.52 5.67 3.70
N THR A 436 -13.80 5.46 3.94
CA THR A 436 -14.34 4.76 5.12
C THR A 436 -15.23 3.59 4.70
N PRO A 437 -15.50 2.62 5.60
CA PRO A 437 -16.49 1.56 5.34
C PRO A 437 -17.90 2.09 5.08
N HIS A 438 -18.18 3.36 5.43
CA HIS A 438 -19.47 4.03 5.21
C HIS A 438 -19.48 4.93 3.98
N ALA A 439 -18.57 4.71 3.02
CA ALA A 439 -18.54 5.46 1.76
C ALA A 439 -19.88 5.35 1.03
N GLN A 440 -20.36 6.48 0.51
CA GLN A 440 -21.64 6.60 -0.18
C GLN A 440 -21.45 7.39 -1.47
N PHE A 441 -22.11 6.96 -2.53
CA PHE A 441 -22.22 7.71 -3.78
C PHE A 441 -23.68 7.78 -4.21
N ASP A 442 -24.09 8.94 -4.64
CA ASP A 442 -25.38 9.18 -5.28
C ASP A 442 -25.09 9.81 -6.64
N PHE A 443 -25.59 9.22 -7.72
CA PHE A 443 -25.48 9.81 -9.05
C PHE A 443 -26.72 9.59 -9.91
N ASN A 444 -26.90 10.51 -10.84
CA ASN A 444 -27.96 10.50 -11.85
C ASN A 444 -27.30 10.46 -13.23
N ALA A 445 -27.76 9.59 -14.09
CA ALA A 445 -27.14 9.40 -15.39
C ALA A 445 -28.13 8.91 -16.46
N ASP A 446 -27.83 9.24 -17.71
CA ASP A 446 -28.46 8.66 -18.88
C ASP A 446 -27.45 7.80 -19.66
N LEU A 447 -27.89 6.68 -20.17
CA LEU A 447 -27.18 5.92 -21.18
C LEU A 447 -27.73 6.30 -22.55
N THR A 448 -26.95 6.99 -23.36
CA THR A 448 -27.35 7.26 -24.77
C THR A 448 -27.32 5.97 -25.56
N PRO A 449 -28.10 5.88 -26.67
CA PRO A 449 -28.22 4.64 -27.42
C PRO A 449 -26.88 4.02 -27.84
N ILE A 450 -26.64 2.79 -27.42
CA ILE A 450 -25.51 1.94 -27.79
C ILE A 450 -25.97 0.88 -28.75
N SER A 451 -25.23 0.65 -29.83
CA SER A 451 -25.53 -0.42 -30.78
C SER A 451 -25.31 -1.81 -30.18
N MET A 452 -26.34 -2.64 -30.20
CA MET A 452 -26.24 -4.01 -29.67
C MET A 452 -25.14 -4.84 -30.34
N PRO A 453 -24.89 -4.78 -31.67
CA PRO A 453 -23.80 -5.51 -32.30
C PRO A 453 -22.43 -5.18 -31.71
N VAL A 454 -22.14 -3.89 -31.39
CA VAL A 454 -20.89 -3.45 -30.78
C VAL A 454 -20.74 -4.02 -29.40
N MET A 455 -21.80 -3.97 -28.60
CA MET A 455 -21.82 -4.50 -27.25
C MET A 455 -21.68 -6.02 -27.22
N CYS A 456 -22.42 -6.73 -28.09
CA CYS A 456 -22.35 -8.19 -28.22
C CYS A 456 -20.95 -8.67 -28.58
N LYS A 457 -20.28 -7.98 -29.51
CA LYS A 457 -18.89 -8.29 -29.89
C LYS A 457 -17.94 -8.12 -28.71
N ALA A 458 -18.09 -7.07 -27.91
CA ALA A 458 -17.23 -6.80 -26.75
C ALA A 458 -17.38 -7.87 -25.66
N PHE A 459 -18.60 -8.38 -25.43
CA PHE A 459 -18.88 -9.40 -24.43
C PHE A 459 -18.83 -10.85 -24.96
N GLY A 460 -18.51 -11.04 -26.23
CA GLY A 460 -18.53 -12.38 -26.86
C GLY A 460 -19.92 -13.01 -26.95
N TRP A 461 -20.99 -12.18 -26.98
CA TRP A 461 -22.35 -12.62 -27.11
C TRP A 461 -22.72 -12.85 -28.59
N PRO A 462 -23.74 -13.67 -28.89
CA PRO A 462 -24.31 -13.74 -30.23
C PRO A 462 -24.74 -12.36 -30.71
N ILE A 463 -24.46 -12.05 -31.99
CA ILE A 463 -24.70 -10.72 -32.54
C ILE A 463 -26.22 -10.46 -32.64
N MET A 464 -26.70 -9.50 -31.87
CA MET A 464 -28.07 -9.02 -31.88
C MET A 464 -28.13 -7.64 -32.51
N ASN A 465 -29.07 -7.40 -33.43
CA ASN A 465 -29.32 -6.06 -33.96
C ASN A 465 -30.22 -5.28 -32.99
N GLY A 466 -30.02 -3.98 -32.93
CA GLY A 466 -30.81 -3.10 -32.07
C GLY A 466 -29.99 -2.09 -31.29
N ARG A 467 -30.60 -1.47 -30.30
CA ARG A 467 -30.00 -0.45 -29.46
C ARG A 467 -30.37 -0.62 -27.99
N LEU A 468 -29.41 -0.38 -27.12
CA LEU A 468 -29.57 -0.30 -25.67
C LEU A 468 -29.53 1.16 -25.23
N PHE A 469 -30.45 1.58 -24.40
CA PHE A 469 -30.42 2.88 -23.72
C PHE A 469 -31.00 2.79 -22.30
N ALA A 470 -30.76 3.80 -21.46
CA ALA A 470 -31.34 3.85 -20.13
C ALA A 470 -31.53 5.29 -19.68
N HIS A 471 -32.57 5.53 -18.91
CA HIS A 471 -32.70 6.69 -18.04
C HIS A 471 -32.67 6.20 -16.61
N ILE A 472 -31.65 6.66 -15.85
CA ILE A 472 -31.38 6.19 -14.49
C ILE A 472 -31.39 7.42 -13.59
N PRO A 473 -32.57 7.79 -13.03
CA PRO A 473 -32.73 9.01 -12.24
C PRO A 473 -31.93 8.98 -10.94
N LEU A 474 -31.65 7.79 -10.41
CA LEU A 474 -30.85 7.66 -9.19
C LEU A 474 -30.10 6.32 -9.14
N VAL A 475 -28.79 6.39 -9.00
CA VAL A 475 -27.94 5.27 -8.60
C VAL A 475 -27.37 5.57 -7.24
N GLN A 476 -27.50 4.64 -6.31
CA GLN A 476 -27.01 4.79 -4.94
C GLN A 476 -26.02 3.66 -4.62
N TYR A 477 -24.86 4.05 -4.10
CA TYR A 477 -23.92 3.11 -3.50
C TYR A 477 -23.87 3.35 -1.99
N ARG A 478 -24.25 2.35 -1.21
CA ARG A 478 -24.26 2.39 0.26
C ARG A 478 -23.92 1.01 0.82
N HIS A 479 -23.04 0.92 1.80
CA HIS A 479 -22.70 -0.34 2.49
C HIS A 479 -22.33 -1.47 1.51
N HIS A 480 -21.49 -1.17 0.53
CA HIS A 480 -21.08 -2.11 -0.53
C HIS A 480 -22.21 -2.57 -1.46
N VAL A 481 -23.34 -1.90 -1.47
CA VAL A 481 -24.47 -2.19 -2.33
C VAL A 481 -24.70 -1.03 -3.31
N LEU A 482 -24.77 -1.35 -4.60
CA LEU A 482 -25.14 -0.42 -5.66
C LEU A 482 -26.57 -0.74 -6.10
N THR A 483 -27.49 0.21 -5.97
CA THR A 483 -28.88 0.11 -6.38
C THR A 483 -29.19 1.09 -7.51
N PHE A 484 -29.98 0.66 -8.46
CA PHE A 484 -30.43 1.48 -9.57
C PHE A 484 -31.94 1.73 -9.45
N ASP A 485 -32.33 2.97 -9.34
CA ASP A 485 -33.71 3.40 -9.44
C ASP A 485 -33.97 3.84 -10.89
N GLY A 486 -34.40 2.90 -11.73
CA GLY A 486 -34.60 3.11 -13.15
C GLY A 486 -34.59 1.80 -13.96
N ASN A 487 -34.72 1.91 -15.26
CA ASN A 487 -34.82 0.78 -16.18
C ASN A 487 -33.74 0.83 -17.27
N LEU A 488 -33.13 -0.32 -17.56
CA LEU A 488 -32.35 -0.54 -18.77
C LEU A 488 -33.28 -1.03 -19.86
N VAL A 489 -33.34 -0.37 -21.00
CA VAL A 489 -34.21 -0.73 -22.12
C VAL A 489 -33.41 -1.07 -23.36
N ALA A 490 -33.55 -2.27 -23.87
CA ALA A 490 -32.95 -2.72 -25.12
C ALA A 490 -34.05 -2.97 -26.18
N HIS A 491 -33.97 -2.28 -27.31
CA HIS A 491 -34.77 -2.56 -28.49
C HIS A 491 -34.01 -3.57 -29.34
N VAL A 492 -34.45 -4.83 -29.31
CA VAL A 492 -33.82 -5.96 -30.01
C VAL A 492 -34.90 -6.91 -30.55
N PHE A 493 -34.61 -7.64 -31.62
CA PHE A 493 -35.51 -8.63 -32.19
C PHE A 493 -36.92 -8.07 -32.50
N ASP A 494 -37.01 -6.83 -32.98
CA ASP A 494 -38.23 -6.10 -33.23
C ASP A 494 -39.21 -5.99 -32.03
N GLY A 495 -38.67 -6.12 -30.84
CA GLY A 495 -39.35 -5.98 -29.54
C GLY A 495 -38.53 -5.22 -28.52
N VAL A 496 -38.93 -5.32 -27.26
CA VAL A 496 -38.32 -4.57 -26.16
C VAL A 496 -37.96 -5.50 -25.01
N ILE A 497 -36.69 -5.40 -24.53
CA ILE A 497 -36.25 -6.04 -23.29
C ILE A 497 -36.03 -4.94 -22.27
N THR A 498 -36.58 -5.09 -21.06
CA THR A 498 -36.42 -4.15 -19.95
C THR A 498 -35.85 -4.87 -18.76
N GLY A 499 -34.71 -4.36 -18.24
CA GLY A 499 -34.15 -4.74 -16.95
C GLY A 499 -34.54 -3.73 -15.87
N SER A 500 -35.01 -4.20 -14.74
CA SER A 500 -35.48 -3.39 -13.61
C SER A 500 -35.01 -3.98 -12.26
N HIS A 501 -35.20 -3.22 -11.17
CA HIS A 501 -34.80 -3.62 -9.80
C HIS A 501 -33.34 -4.08 -9.71
N ILE A 502 -32.46 -3.40 -10.47
CA ILE A 502 -31.05 -3.81 -10.57
C ILE A 502 -30.35 -3.42 -9.27
N ARG A 503 -29.72 -4.40 -8.65
CA ARG A 503 -28.91 -4.24 -7.45
C ARG A 503 -27.63 -5.07 -7.59
N LEU A 504 -26.50 -4.46 -7.25
CA LEU A 504 -25.21 -5.15 -7.19
C LEU A 504 -24.71 -5.11 -5.75
N ASP A 505 -24.50 -6.26 -5.16
CA ASP A 505 -23.85 -6.42 -3.87
C ASP A 505 -22.35 -6.64 -4.12
N ASP A 506 -21.52 -5.90 -3.36
CA ASP A 506 -20.07 -5.90 -3.43
C ASP A 506 -19.51 -5.75 -4.88
N PRO A 507 -19.90 -4.68 -5.61
CA PRO A 507 -19.56 -4.53 -7.04
C PRO A 507 -18.06 -4.40 -7.32
N LEU A 508 -17.25 -4.04 -6.30
CA LEU A 508 -15.79 -3.92 -6.39
C LEU A 508 -15.07 -5.01 -5.58
N GLY A 509 -15.81 -5.95 -5.01
CA GLY A 509 -15.28 -7.05 -4.24
C GLY A 509 -14.81 -8.22 -5.10
N GLN A 510 -14.35 -9.27 -4.44
CA GLN A 510 -13.84 -10.47 -5.09
C GLN A 510 -14.97 -11.32 -5.71
N TRP A 511 -16.18 -11.24 -5.17
CA TRP A 511 -17.34 -12.05 -5.55
C TRP A 511 -18.58 -11.18 -5.72
N PRO A 512 -18.69 -10.40 -6.83
CA PRO A 512 -19.85 -9.55 -7.07
C PRO A 512 -21.12 -10.37 -7.26
N GLN A 513 -22.23 -9.88 -6.69
CA GLN A 513 -23.54 -10.47 -6.86
C GLN A 513 -24.48 -9.45 -7.50
N MET A 514 -25.27 -9.88 -8.47
CA MET A 514 -26.28 -9.04 -9.13
C MET A 514 -27.68 -9.61 -8.92
N HIS A 515 -28.61 -8.73 -8.63
CA HIS A 515 -30.04 -9.02 -8.62
C HIS A 515 -30.73 -8.16 -9.68
N ALA A 516 -31.69 -8.72 -10.42
CA ALA A 516 -32.47 -7.98 -11.40
C ALA A 516 -33.78 -8.71 -11.72
N ASP A 517 -34.73 -7.97 -12.27
CA ASP A 517 -35.86 -8.54 -13.01
C ASP A 517 -35.74 -8.15 -14.49
N VAL A 518 -36.07 -9.07 -15.38
CA VAL A 518 -36.00 -8.84 -16.83
C VAL A 518 -37.33 -9.20 -17.45
N THR A 519 -37.87 -8.29 -18.24
CA THR A 519 -39.04 -8.53 -19.05
C THR A 519 -38.72 -8.33 -20.51
N ALA A 520 -39.25 -9.20 -21.36
CA ALA A 520 -39.19 -9.05 -22.82
C ALA A 520 -40.60 -9.06 -23.38
N ARG A 521 -40.87 -8.17 -24.31
CA ARG A 521 -42.20 -8.01 -24.90
C ARG A 521 -42.11 -7.98 -26.43
N ALA A 522 -43.01 -8.72 -27.07
CA ALA A 522 -43.21 -8.75 -28.50
C ALA A 522 -41.94 -9.06 -29.32
N LEU A 523 -41.06 -9.92 -28.83
CA LEU A 523 -39.87 -10.31 -29.59
C LEU A 523 -40.24 -11.15 -30.82
N ASP A 524 -39.67 -10.83 -31.98
CA ASP A 524 -39.79 -11.66 -33.17
C ASP A 524 -39.03 -12.98 -32.99
N LEU A 525 -39.80 -14.08 -32.94
CA LEU A 525 -39.24 -15.40 -32.67
C LEU A 525 -38.33 -15.90 -33.81
N GLY A 526 -38.57 -15.44 -35.04
CA GLY A 526 -37.73 -15.74 -36.20
C GLY A 526 -36.34 -15.15 -36.05
N MET A 527 -36.26 -13.89 -35.65
CA MET A 527 -34.98 -13.23 -35.36
C MET A 527 -34.25 -13.88 -34.18
N VAL A 528 -34.96 -14.21 -33.10
CA VAL A 528 -34.40 -14.90 -31.95
C VAL A 528 -33.82 -16.25 -32.34
N THR A 529 -34.61 -17.10 -33.00
CA THR A 529 -34.19 -18.46 -33.36
C THR A 529 -33.08 -18.49 -34.41
N HIS A 530 -33.04 -17.49 -35.29
CA HIS A 530 -31.97 -17.32 -36.26
C HIS A 530 -30.64 -16.94 -35.55
N THR A 531 -30.69 -15.94 -34.67
CA THR A 531 -29.50 -15.44 -33.92
C THR A 531 -28.88 -16.55 -33.08
N PHE A 532 -29.68 -17.37 -32.43
CA PHE A 532 -29.18 -18.46 -31.58
C PHE A 532 -29.06 -19.80 -32.32
N ALA A 533 -29.18 -19.79 -33.64
CA ALA A 533 -29.11 -20.99 -34.54
C ALA A 533 -30.05 -22.13 -34.11
N PHE A 534 -31.19 -21.79 -33.52
CA PHE A 534 -32.12 -22.75 -32.91
C PHE A 534 -33.05 -23.47 -33.94
N GLY A 535 -32.99 -23.08 -35.16
CA GLY A 535 -33.87 -23.50 -36.25
C GLY A 535 -34.63 -22.29 -36.81
N SER A 536 -35.77 -22.51 -37.46
CA SER A 536 -36.65 -21.43 -37.91
C SER A 536 -38.01 -21.54 -37.21
N MET A 537 -38.42 -20.47 -36.57
CA MET A 537 -39.73 -20.33 -35.95
C MET A 537 -40.31 -18.96 -36.31
N THR A 538 -41.61 -18.84 -36.42
CA THR A 538 -42.31 -17.56 -36.65
C THR A 538 -43.31 -17.31 -35.53
N GLY A 539 -43.65 -16.05 -35.31
CA GLY A 539 -44.53 -15.60 -34.24
C GLY A 539 -43.84 -14.59 -33.32
N ARG A 540 -44.55 -14.09 -32.34
CA ARG A 540 -44.03 -13.21 -31.31
C ARG A 540 -44.08 -13.88 -29.95
N ILE A 541 -43.05 -13.61 -29.15
CA ILE A 541 -42.92 -14.14 -27.80
C ILE A 541 -42.73 -13.00 -26.79
N ASP A 542 -43.25 -13.26 -25.60
CA ASP A 542 -42.92 -12.54 -24.38
C ASP A 542 -42.06 -13.40 -23.46
N ALA A 543 -41.26 -12.76 -22.61
CA ALA A 543 -40.54 -13.46 -21.58
C ALA A 543 -40.51 -12.63 -20.26
N ASP A 544 -40.59 -13.33 -19.16
CA ASP A 544 -40.44 -12.79 -17.83
C ASP A 544 -39.36 -13.58 -17.08
N ILE A 545 -38.39 -12.89 -16.50
CA ILE A 545 -37.38 -13.45 -15.61
C ILE A 545 -37.46 -12.64 -14.33
N THR A 546 -37.90 -13.25 -13.24
CA THR A 546 -38.05 -12.61 -11.94
C THR A 546 -37.09 -13.20 -10.94
N GLY A 547 -36.61 -12.35 -10.02
CA GLY A 547 -35.67 -12.76 -8.98
C GLY A 547 -34.35 -13.30 -9.51
N LEU A 548 -33.88 -12.82 -10.67
CA LEU A 548 -32.58 -13.18 -11.21
C LEU A 548 -31.50 -12.86 -10.20
N LYS A 549 -30.70 -13.86 -9.84
CA LYS A 549 -29.48 -13.72 -9.03
C LYS A 549 -28.30 -14.25 -9.81
N LEU A 550 -27.29 -13.40 -9.97
CA LEU A 550 -25.97 -13.80 -10.46
C LEU A 550 -24.98 -13.82 -9.29
N PHE A 551 -24.14 -14.81 -9.25
CA PHE A 551 -22.95 -14.89 -8.40
C PHE A 551 -21.75 -15.04 -9.31
N ASP A 552 -20.78 -14.13 -9.18
CA ASP A 552 -19.64 -14.05 -10.10
C ASP A 552 -20.11 -14.15 -11.57
N TRP A 553 -21.13 -13.33 -11.92
CA TRP A 553 -21.75 -13.23 -13.25
C TRP A 553 -22.40 -14.52 -13.77
N SER A 554 -22.52 -15.55 -12.95
CA SER A 554 -23.18 -16.82 -13.28
C SER A 554 -24.57 -16.91 -12.63
N PRO A 555 -25.63 -17.28 -13.37
CA PRO A 555 -26.97 -17.41 -12.79
C PRO A 555 -27.05 -18.53 -11.76
N VAL A 556 -27.49 -18.20 -10.55
CA VAL A 556 -27.66 -19.14 -9.41
C VAL A 556 -29.11 -19.29 -8.98
N ALA A 557 -29.98 -18.31 -9.26
CA ALA A 557 -31.41 -18.39 -9.03
C ALA A 557 -32.17 -17.47 -9.99
N PHE A 558 -33.33 -17.92 -10.44
CA PHE A 558 -34.34 -17.12 -11.17
C PHE A 558 -35.62 -17.91 -11.33
N ASP A 559 -36.74 -17.21 -11.64
CA ASP A 559 -37.95 -17.79 -12.22
C ASP A 559 -38.17 -17.19 -13.61
N ALA A 560 -37.89 -17.97 -14.64
CA ALA A 560 -37.96 -17.54 -16.05
C ALA A 560 -39.10 -18.26 -16.79
N ARG A 561 -39.82 -17.51 -17.59
CA ARG A 561 -40.83 -18.02 -18.48
C ARG A 561 -40.79 -17.30 -19.81
N ILE A 562 -40.70 -18.06 -20.90
CA ILE A 562 -40.79 -17.61 -22.29
C ILE A 562 -42.07 -18.19 -22.84
N TYR A 563 -42.91 -17.37 -23.46
CA TYR A 563 -44.21 -17.84 -23.96
C TYR A 563 -44.67 -17.04 -25.18
N THR A 564 -45.56 -17.66 -26.01
CA THR A 564 -46.19 -16.98 -27.11
C THR A 564 -46.94 -15.74 -26.64
N MET A 565 -46.70 -14.58 -27.28
CA MET A 565 -47.32 -13.30 -26.91
C MET A 565 -48.87 -13.44 -26.96
N PRO A 566 -49.59 -13.05 -25.90
CA PRO A 566 -51.03 -13.06 -25.89
C PRO A 566 -51.59 -12.15 -26.99
N GLY A 567 -52.51 -12.67 -27.79
CA GLY A 567 -53.16 -11.91 -28.88
C GLY A 567 -52.32 -11.77 -30.15
N ASP A 568 -51.19 -12.45 -30.26
CA ASP A 568 -50.42 -12.49 -31.51
C ASP A 568 -51.27 -13.12 -32.65
N ARG A 569 -51.36 -12.37 -33.76
CA ARG A 569 -52.11 -12.80 -34.98
C ARG A 569 -51.18 -13.20 -36.13
N SER A 570 -49.87 -13.21 -35.87
CA SER A 570 -48.87 -13.62 -36.86
C SER A 570 -48.94 -15.13 -37.14
N SER A 571 -48.32 -15.56 -38.23
CA SER A 571 -48.25 -17.00 -38.55
C SER A 571 -47.28 -17.69 -37.56
N HIS A 572 -47.73 -18.76 -36.92
CA HIS A 572 -46.97 -19.56 -35.99
C HIS A 572 -46.48 -20.85 -36.65
N LEU A 573 -45.23 -20.86 -37.13
CA LEU A 573 -44.59 -22.02 -37.78
C LEU A 573 -43.33 -22.42 -37.00
N ILE A 574 -43.06 -23.72 -36.92
CA ILE A 574 -41.88 -24.30 -36.31
C ILE A 574 -41.22 -25.30 -37.24
N SER A 575 -39.92 -25.18 -37.51
CA SER A 575 -39.18 -26.13 -38.36
C SER A 575 -38.83 -27.41 -37.62
N GLN A 576 -38.59 -28.51 -38.35
CA GLN A 576 -38.12 -29.78 -37.78
C GLN A 576 -36.92 -29.62 -36.88
N LYS A 577 -35.92 -28.82 -37.29
CA LYS A 577 -34.73 -28.53 -36.48
C LYS A 577 -35.07 -27.86 -35.14
N ALA A 578 -36.01 -26.93 -35.11
CA ALA A 578 -36.48 -26.30 -33.91
C ALA A 578 -37.28 -27.24 -33.01
N VAL A 579 -38.10 -28.09 -33.59
CA VAL A 579 -38.83 -29.17 -32.88
C VAL A 579 -37.85 -30.07 -32.13
N THR A 580 -36.85 -30.60 -32.81
CA THR A 580 -35.82 -31.48 -32.21
C THR A 580 -35.07 -30.79 -31.08
N ARG A 581 -34.71 -29.51 -31.24
CA ARG A 581 -33.98 -28.77 -30.20
C ARG A 581 -34.88 -28.46 -29.01
N ILE A 582 -36.16 -28.10 -29.20
CA ILE A 582 -37.07 -27.88 -28.08
C ILE A 582 -37.36 -29.21 -27.34
N ALA A 583 -37.56 -30.30 -28.09
CA ALA A 583 -37.77 -31.61 -27.50
C ALA A 583 -36.58 -32.09 -26.65
N ALA A 584 -35.36 -31.73 -27.03
CA ALA A 584 -34.17 -32.04 -26.27
C ALA A 584 -34.16 -31.38 -24.86
N PHE A 585 -34.73 -30.17 -24.70
CA PHE A 585 -34.93 -29.56 -23.38
C PHE A 585 -35.96 -30.30 -22.51
N GLY A 586 -36.92 -30.96 -23.15
CA GLY A 586 -37.93 -31.78 -22.47
C GLY A 586 -37.51 -33.23 -22.20
N GLY A 587 -36.29 -33.61 -22.60
CA GLY A 587 -35.76 -34.98 -22.43
C GLY A 587 -36.06 -35.96 -23.55
N GLY A 588 -36.78 -35.54 -24.61
CA GLY A 588 -37.24 -36.41 -25.72
C GLY A 588 -36.56 -36.20 -27.08
N GLY A 589 -35.40 -35.53 -27.12
CA GLY A 589 -34.77 -35.08 -28.37
C GLY A 589 -34.45 -36.19 -29.39
N GLY A 590 -33.98 -37.34 -28.92
CA GLY A 590 -33.64 -38.48 -29.80
C GLY A 590 -34.87 -39.19 -30.40
N GLU A 591 -35.88 -39.42 -29.58
CA GLU A 591 -37.12 -40.06 -30.00
C GLU A 591 -37.91 -39.19 -31.00
N VAL A 592 -37.97 -37.88 -30.72
CA VAL A 592 -38.61 -36.90 -31.58
C VAL A 592 -37.86 -36.74 -32.90
N ALA A 593 -36.52 -36.76 -32.90
CA ALA A 593 -35.74 -36.74 -34.14
C ALA A 593 -36.03 -37.98 -35.00
N ALA A 594 -36.02 -39.17 -34.41
CA ALA A 594 -36.34 -40.41 -35.11
C ALA A 594 -37.79 -40.41 -35.67
N ALA A 595 -38.76 -39.89 -34.92
CA ALA A 595 -40.13 -39.75 -35.37
C ALA A 595 -40.30 -38.77 -36.55
N LEU A 596 -39.52 -37.69 -36.58
CA LEU A 596 -39.51 -36.70 -37.67
C LEU A 596 -38.83 -37.21 -38.93
N GLU A 597 -37.89 -38.13 -38.82
CA GLU A 597 -37.18 -38.75 -39.95
C GLU A 597 -37.90 -39.97 -40.50
N SER A 598 -38.94 -40.44 -39.83
CA SER A 598 -39.72 -41.61 -40.24
C SER A 598 -41.18 -41.26 -40.58
N GLY A 599 -41.78 -42.03 -41.49
CA GLY A 599 -43.16 -41.89 -41.82
C GLY A 599 -43.55 -40.63 -42.60
N VAL A 600 -44.81 -40.19 -42.45
CA VAL A 600 -45.39 -39.05 -43.17
C VAL A 600 -44.79 -37.71 -42.73
N LEU A 601 -44.27 -37.63 -41.50
CA LEU A 601 -43.70 -36.35 -40.90
C LEU A 601 -42.44 -35.87 -41.63
N GLN A 602 -41.69 -36.77 -42.28
CA GLN A 602 -40.46 -36.41 -43.02
C GLN A 602 -40.76 -35.47 -44.24
N PHE A 603 -41.98 -35.45 -44.78
CA PHE A 603 -42.34 -34.60 -45.89
C PHE A 603 -42.67 -33.15 -45.49
N PHE A 604 -42.88 -32.88 -44.20
CA PHE A 604 -43.23 -31.55 -43.71
C PHE A 604 -41.99 -30.83 -43.19
N LYS A 605 -41.56 -29.76 -43.81
CA LYS A 605 -40.44 -28.94 -43.38
C LYS A 605 -40.78 -28.08 -42.17
N THR A 606 -42.05 -27.71 -41.96
CA THR A 606 -42.59 -26.86 -40.93
C THR A 606 -43.91 -27.37 -40.40
N PHE A 607 -44.21 -27.10 -39.15
CA PHE A 607 -45.47 -27.45 -38.48
C PHE A 607 -46.08 -26.18 -37.86
N HIS A 608 -47.44 -26.16 -37.86
CA HIS A 608 -48.18 -25.08 -37.21
C HIS A 608 -48.30 -25.31 -35.70
N TYR A 609 -48.08 -24.27 -34.90
CA TYR A 609 -48.34 -24.33 -33.47
C TYR A 609 -49.26 -23.20 -33.03
N ARG A 610 -50.00 -23.42 -31.93
CA ARG A 610 -50.91 -22.44 -31.33
C ARG A 610 -50.27 -21.72 -30.15
N ARG A 611 -49.59 -22.44 -29.32
CA ARG A 611 -48.91 -21.91 -28.12
C ARG A 611 -47.57 -22.60 -27.91
N LEU A 612 -46.64 -21.85 -27.45
CA LEU A 612 -45.32 -22.27 -26.96
C LEU A 612 -45.12 -21.68 -25.57
N ALA A 613 -44.62 -22.46 -24.62
CA ALA A 613 -44.05 -21.92 -23.40
C ALA A 613 -42.93 -22.82 -22.85
N ILE A 614 -41.88 -22.19 -22.36
CA ILE A 614 -40.78 -22.84 -21.66
C ILE A 614 -40.54 -22.03 -20.39
N GLY A 615 -40.67 -22.68 -19.23
CA GLY A 615 -40.37 -22.10 -17.95
C GLY A 615 -39.27 -22.87 -17.25
N CYS A 616 -38.44 -22.17 -16.50
CA CYS A 616 -37.40 -22.71 -15.66
C CYS A 616 -37.35 -21.92 -14.34
N ARG A 617 -37.59 -22.58 -13.23
CA ARG A 617 -37.31 -22.03 -11.90
C ARG A 617 -36.02 -22.62 -11.41
N LEU A 618 -34.97 -21.83 -11.43
CA LEU A 618 -33.63 -22.21 -10.95
C LEU A 618 -33.49 -21.97 -9.46
N HIS A 619 -33.13 -23.02 -8.74
CA HIS A 619 -32.75 -22.95 -7.34
C HIS A 619 -31.79 -24.10 -7.02
N ASN A 620 -30.70 -23.82 -6.30
CA ASN A 620 -29.70 -24.83 -5.89
C ASN A 620 -29.24 -25.72 -7.07
N GLU A 621 -28.83 -25.08 -8.19
CA GLU A 621 -28.34 -25.74 -9.41
C GLU A 621 -29.37 -26.67 -10.10
N VAL A 622 -30.60 -26.68 -9.65
CA VAL A 622 -31.69 -27.45 -10.26
C VAL A 622 -32.70 -26.51 -10.91
N CYS A 623 -32.95 -26.71 -12.21
CA CYS A 623 -33.98 -26.02 -12.94
C CYS A 623 -35.26 -26.87 -12.91
N HIS A 624 -36.33 -26.35 -12.31
CA HIS A 624 -37.65 -26.94 -12.39
C HIS A 624 -38.32 -26.44 -13.66
N MET A 625 -38.51 -27.37 -14.60
CA MET A 625 -39.07 -27.10 -15.93
C MET A 625 -40.60 -27.03 -15.91
N SER A 626 -41.13 -26.16 -16.73
CA SER A 626 -42.59 -26.03 -16.99
C SER A 626 -42.86 -25.61 -18.41
N GLY A 627 -44.12 -25.65 -18.83
CA GLY A 627 -44.52 -25.29 -20.19
C GLY A 627 -45.83 -24.52 -20.25
N VAL A 628 -46.62 -24.77 -21.33
CA VAL A 628 -47.93 -24.16 -21.57
C VAL A 628 -48.95 -24.62 -20.53
N GLY A 629 -48.87 -25.88 -20.13
CA GLY A 629 -49.75 -26.52 -19.14
C GLY A 629 -49.47 -28.02 -19.04
N PRO A 630 -50.18 -28.74 -18.15
CA PRO A 630 -49.99 -30.17 -17.98
C PRO A 630 -50.42 -30.94 -19.26
N ALA A 631 -49.74 -32.04 -19.54
CA ALA A 631 -50.10 -33.00 -20.58
C ALA A 631 -50.77 -34.23 -19.96
N ASP A 632 -51.55 -34.95 -20.75
CA ASP A 632 -52.34 -36.10 -20.29
C ASP A 632 -51.47 -37.23 -19.73
N ASP A 633 -50.22 -37.34 -20.17
CA ASP A 633 -49.25 -38.37 -19.78
C ASP A 633 -48.43 -38.00 -18.52
N GLY A 634 -48.83 -36.97 -17.76
CA GLY A 634 -48.13 -36.50 -16.58
C GLY A 634 -46.92 -35.59 -16.88
N GLY A 635 -46.63 -35.29 -18.13
CA GLY A 635 -45.67 -34.29 -18.59
C GLY A 635 -46.26 -32.89 -18.71
N TYR A 636 -45.62 -32.02 -19.47
CA TYR A 636 -46.10 -30.67 -19.76
C TYR A 636 -45.86 -30.30 -21.22
N TYR A 637 -46.82 -29.56 -21.82
CA TYR A 637 -46.66 -29.11 -23.19
C TYR A 637 -45.64 -28.00 -23.30
N LEU A 638 -44.59 -28.21 -24.10
CA LEU A 638 -43.65 -27.16 -24.53
C LEU A 638 -44.19 -26.40 -25.72
N VAL A 639 -44.77 -27.14 -26.67
CA VAL A 639 -45.44 -26.62 -27.87
C VAL A 639 -46.76 -27.34 -28.07
N GLN A 640 -47.82 -26.59 -28.26
CA GLN A 640 -49.13 -27.13 -28.68
C GLN A 640 -49.35 -26.88 -30.17
N GLY A 641 -49.48 -27.94 -30.95
CA GLY A 641 -49.80 -27.89 -32.38
C GLY A 641 -51.20 -27.40 -32.67
N SER A 642 -51.42 -26.87 -33.87
CA SER A 642 -52.71 -26.27 -34.23
C SER A 642 -53.34 -26.72 -35.57
N TRP A 643 -52.58 -27.41 -36.42
CA TRP A 643 -53.03 -27.79 -37.80
C TRP A 643 -52.61 -29.21 -38.13
N ILE A 644 -52.98 -29.73 -39.31
CA ILE A 644 -52.60 -31.06 -39.75
C ILE A 644 -51.31 -31.01 -40.57
N PRO A 645 -50.27 -31.81 -40.25
CA PRO A 645 -50.21 -32.71 -39.07
C PRO A 645 -50.05 -31.93 -37.78
N ARG A 646 -50.89 -32.27 -36.79
CA ARG A 646 -50.71 -31.67 -35.44
C ARG A 646 -49.52 -32.29 -34.77
N LEU A 647 -48.60 -31.45 -34.34
CA LEU A 647 -47.38 -31.85 -33.60
C LEU A 647 -47.35 -31.16 -32.23
N ASP A 648 -47.59 -31.95 -31.19
CA ASP A 648 -47.40 -31.48 -29.77
C ASP A 648 -46.02 -31.92 -29.31
N ILE A 649 -45.28 -31.00 -28.62
CA ILE A 649 -44.01 -31.32 -27.98
C ILE A 649 -44.25 -31.35 -26.49
N ILE A 650 -44.05 -32.52 -25.87
CA ILE A 650 -44.26 -32.77 -24.45
C ILE A 650 -42.90 -32.94 -23.79
N GLY A 651 -42.69 -32.23 -22.68
CA GLY A 651 -41.54 -32.38 -21.80
C GLY A 651 -41.90 -33.31 -20.65
N ASN A 652 -41.06 -34.32 -20.41
CA ASN A 652 -41.24 -35.31 -19.34
C ASN A 652 -40.27 -35.10 -18.20
N VAL A 653 -39.17 -34.32 -18.43
CA VAL A 653 -38.16 -34.03 -17.43
C VAL A 653 -38.54 -32.78 -16.68
N GLN A 654 -38.97 -32.94 -15.44
CA GLN A 654 -39.36 -31.82 -14.55
C GLN A 654 -38.18 -31.16 -13.82
N ARG A 655 -37.05 -31.85 -13.69
CA ARG A 655 -35.86 -31.36 -12.98
C ARG A 655 -34.60 -31.59 -13.81
N VAL A 656 -33.88 -30.52 -14.13
CA VAL A 656 -32.68 -30.54 -14.95
C VAL A 656 -31.53 -29.93 -14.16
N ASN A 657 -30.36 -30.55 -14.26
CA ASN A 657 -29.14 -29.97 -13.72
C ASN A 657 -28.75 -28.72 -14.53
N TRP A 658 -28.72 -27.55 -13.88
CA TRP A 658 -28.49 -26.27 -14.53
C TRP A 658 -27.12 -26.16 -15.20
N PRO A 659 -25.99 -26.51 -14.54
CA PRO A 659 -24.66 -26.50 -15.16
C PRO A 659 -24.61 -27.29 -16.47
N GLN A 660 -25.19 -28.50 -16.50
CA GLN A 660 -25.22 -29.33 -17.71
C GLN A 660 -26.07 -28.71 -18.81
N MET A 661 -27.23 -28.18 -18.45
CA MET A 661 -28.12 -27.51 -19.42
C MET A 661 -27.45 -26.26 -20.00
N LEU A 662 -26.76 -25.49 -19.19
CA LEU A 662 -26.03 -24.29 -19.60
C LEU A 662 -24.91 -24.63 -20.60
N GLU A 663 -24.16 -25.70 -20.34
CA GLU A 663 -23.13 -26.19 -21.26
C GLU A 663 -23.72 -26.68 -22.58
N GLN A 664 -24.83 -27.37 -22.54
CA GLN A 664 -25.55 -27.81 -23.77
C GLN A 664 -26.02 -26.59 -24.59
N ILE A 665 -26.57 -25.55 -23.95
CA ILE A 665 -26.95 -24.30 -24.60
C ILE A 665 -25.74 -23.64 -25.26
N LYS A 666 -24.64 -23.50 -24.53
CA LYS A 666 -23.38 -22.90 -25.04
C LYS A 666 -22.82 -23.70 -26.22
N GLN A 667 -22.81 -25.02 -26.14
CA GLN A 667 -22.39 -25.89 -27.24
C GLN A 667 -23.30 -25.78 -28.45
N GLY A 668 -24.60 -25.73 -28.23
CA GLY A 668 -25.59 -25.54 -29.31
C GLY A 668 -25.41 -24.21 -30.06
N ILE A 669 -25.05 -23.13 -29.33
CA ILE A 669 -24.75 -21.83 -29.93
C ILE A 669 -23.42 -21.89 -30.72
N ARG A 670 -22.36 -22.53 -30.17
CA ARG A 670 -21.06 -22.67 -30.83
C ARG A 670 -21.09 -23.55 -32.07
N SER A 671 -21.82 -24.67 -32.02
CA SER A 671 -21.95 -25.62 -33.16
C SER A 671 -22.84 -25.10 -34.30
N GLY A 672 -23.63 -24.07 -34.07
CA GLY A 672 -24.47 -23.41 -35.06
C GLY A 672 -23.74 -22.57 -36.11
N GLY A 673 -22.42 -22.57 -36.15
CA GLY A 673 -21.66 -22.07 -37.31
C GLY A 673 -21.43 -20.57 -37.37
N MET A 674 -21.34 -19.86 -36.23
CA MET A 674 -20.86 -18.50 -36.26
C MET A 674 -19.34 -18.45 -36.14
N LYS A 675 -18.64 -18.29 -37.27
CA LYS A 675 -17.26 -17.80 -37.27
C LYS A 675 -17.29 -16.35 -36.74
N VAL A 676 -16.71 -16.13 -35.58
CA VAL A 676 -16.35 -14.79 -35.13
C VAL A 676 -15.10 -14.42 -35.94
N ASN A 677 -15.29 -13.59 -36.98
CA ASN A 677 -14.19 -12.91 -37.68
C ASN A 677 -13.80 -11.64 -36.90
#